data_167a59d1f5e4a5e9c672ac62ce854fbd
#
_entry.id   167a59d1f5e4a5e9c672ac62ce854fbd
#
_cell.length_a   1.000
_cell.length_b   1.000
_cell.length_c   1.000
_cell.angle_alpha   90.00
_cell.angle_beta   90.00
_cell.angle_gamma   90.00
#
_symmetry.space_group_name_H-M   'P 1'
#
loop_
_entity.id
_entity.type
_entity.pdbx_description
1 polymer ?
#
loop_
_entity_poly.entity_id
_entity_poly.type
_entity_poly.pdbx_seq_one_letter_code
_entity_poly.pdbx_strand_id
1 'polypeptide(L)'
;MDYKERIKELRDTLNAHSYRYYVLDEPSISDYEYDMLQRELANLEKEHPEEITPDSPTQRVGGMALTKFEPVTHAVPLESLQDSFSGAEVVDFDEKVREQLEHVEYSVEPKVDGLSVALEYRDGVFVRGATRGDGRVGEDVTENLRTIQSIPMVLPEKLPRLIVRGEVYMAKKVFAALNAEREENGEQTFANPRNAAAGSLRQLDPRIAAKRRLDIAVFNLQLAEGRTFTTHAETLAYLRTQKFKVIGNKVVDNVQDALAEIRRLGEERAELPYDMDGAVVKLNSLTDREILGSTSKVPRWAIAYKYPPEEKETRVTDIVVQVGRTGVLTPKAVFEPVHLAGTTVTNATLHNQDFIDEKDIRVGDAIVVRKAGEIIPEVVRVLKDKRPDGTQPYRLPDRCPVCGAPVYRAEGESATRCTGAECPAQLLRNLTHFTSREAMDIDGVGPALLEQLVNAGLVRKASDLYSLDVQTLAQLDRMGLKSAQNAVAAIDRSKQNDLSKLLCALGIRQIGTKAARVLAQRFGSMDALMNATVEELTAVDDIGEITAQFLQRWFADGQSRDLIESLKNAGVNMSSTEAPQDLRFAGKTFVLTGSLTRFTRDEAEALIADHGGKAAGSVSKKTSYVVAGEAAGSKLRKAQELGVPVLTEDEFLALLGGKAEDDPENGESGGQLGLFS
;
A
#
# COMPACT_ATOMS: atom_id res chain seq x y z
N MET A 1 -33.75 10.92 -41.09
CA MET A 1 -32.35 11.04 -40.64
C MET A 1 -31.75 9.68 -40.77
N ASP A 2 -30.59 9.58 -41.39
CA ASP A 2 -29.88 8.29 -41.49
C ASP A 2 -29.49 7.84 -40.05
N TYR A 3 -29.52 6.51 -39.77
CA TYR A 3 -29.19 6.02 -38.44
C TYR A 3 -27.77 6.41 -37.99
N LYS A 4 -26.81 6.51 -38.91
CA LYS A 4 -25.44 6.98 -38.64
C LYS A 4 -25.39 8.41 -38.15
N GLU A 5 -26.14 9.29 -38.80
CA GLU A 5 -26.26 10.69 -38.39
C GLU A 5 -26.92 10.78 -37.02
N ARG A 6 -27.95 9.95 -36.76
CA ARG A 6 -28.65 9.94 -35.46
C ARG A 6 -27.78 9.43 -34.29
N ILE A 7 -27.04 8.36 -34.53
CA ILE A 7 -26.07 7.83 -33.53
C ILE A 7 -25.04 8.90 -33.18
N LYS A 8 -24.48 9.58 -34.20
CA LYS A 8 -23.52 10.65 -33.97
C LYS A 8 -24.13 11.82 -33.19
N GLU A 9 -25.30 12.30 -33.58
CA GLU A 9 -26.01 13.39 -32.91
C GLU A 9 -26.29 13.05 -31.43
N LEU A 10 -26.81 11.86 -31.15
CA LEU A 10 -27.09 11.39 -29.80
C LEU A 10 -25.84 11.32 -28.95
N ARG A 11 -24.75 10.77 -29.46
CA ARG A 11 -23.47 10.68 -28.79
C ARG A 11 -22.91 12.06 -28.48
N ASP A 12 -22.87 12.97 -29.45
CA ASP A 12 -22.36 14.32 -29.26
C ASP A 12 -23.21 15.08 -28.24
N THR A 13 -24.53 14.95 -28.30
CA THR A 13 -25.48 15.57 -27.37
C THR A 13 -25.31 15.04 -25.95
N LEU A 14 -25.29 13.73 -25.78
CA LEU A 14 -25.11 13.10 -24.45
C LEU A 14 -23.76 13.45 -23.82
N ASN A 15 -22.67 13.43 -24.61
CA ASN A 15 -21.37 13.85 -24.12
C ASN A 15 -21.33 15.33 -23.71
N ALA A 16 -22.01 16.20 -24.45
CA ALA A 16 -22.13 17.63 -24.10
C ALA A 16 -22.93 17.83 -22.80
N HIS A 17 -24.05 17.11 -22.61
CA HIS A 17 -24.85 17.18 -21.39
C HIS A 17 -24.10 16.57 -20.19
N SER A 18 -23.40 15.44 -20.35
CA SER A 18 -22.52 14.87 -19.32
C SER A 18 -21.44 15.86 -18.88
N TYR A 19 -20.79 16.53 -19.83
CA TYR A 19 -19.78 17.54 -19.51
C TYR A 19 -20.36 18.71 -18.72
N ARG A 20 -21.52 19.23 -19.10
CA ARG A 20 -22.19 20.30 -18.36
C ARG A 20 -22.61 19.88 -16.96
N TYR A 21 -23.15 18.68 -16.82
CA TYR A 21 -23.62 18.15 -15.54
C TYR A 21 -22.46 17.80 -14.58
N TYR A 22 -21.49 16.97 -15.04
CA TYR A 22 -20.46 16.40 -14.14
C TYR A 22 -19.21 17.28 -13.99
N VAL A 23 -18.91 18.13 -14.97
CA VAL A 23 -17.68 18.95 -14.96
C VAL A 23 -17.97 20.41 -14.65
N LEU A 24 -19.01 21.00 -15.26
CA LEU A 24 -19.36 22.41 -15.09
C LEU A 24 -20.38 22.67 -13.96
N ASP A 25 -21.05 21.63 -13.46
CA ASP A 25 -22.15 21.73 -12.48
C ASP A 25 -23.31 22.60 -12.98
N GLU A 26 -23.55 22.59 -14.31
CA GLU A 26 -24.57 23.38 -15.01
C GLU A 26 -25.50 22.49 -15.84
N PRO A 27 -26.38 21.68 -15.22
CA PRO A 27 -27.27 20.77 -15.95
C PRO A 27 -28.19 21.57 -16.88
N SER A 28 -28.37 21.08 -18.11
CA SER A 28 -29.18 21.71 -19.14
C SER A 28 -30.40 20.92 -19.57
N ILE A 29 -30.50 19.67 -19.13
CA ILE A 29 -31.66 18.76 -19.28
C ILE A 29 -31.90 18.03 -17.97
N SER A 30 -33.09 17.45 -17.80
CA SER A 30 -33.43 16.61 -16.67
C SER A 30 -32.77 15.21 -16.80
N ASP A 31 -32.58 14.49 -15.66
CA ASP A 31 -32.08 13.13 -15.63
C ASP A 31 -32.94 12.20 -16.50
N TYR A 32 -34.27 12.39 -16.49
CA TYR A 32 -35.20 11.62 -17.33
C TYR A 32 -34.95 11.83 -18.83
N GLU A 33 -34.73 13.05 -19.26
CA GLU A 33 -34.44 13.35 -20.67
C GLU A 33 -33.10 12.76 -21.09
N TYR A 34 -32.10 12.83 -20.23
CA TYR A 34 -30.80 12.21 -20.45
C TYR A 34 -30.92 10.70 -20.60
N ASP A 35 -31.64 10.02 -19.70
CA ASP A 35 -31.84 8.57 -19.72
C ASP A 35 -32.57 8.10 -20.99
N MET A 36 -33.55 8.89 -21.47
CA MET A 36 -34.26 8.58 -22.72
C MET A 36 -33.37 8.66 -23.94
N LEU A 37 -32.52 9.71 -24.04
CA LEU A 37 -31.53 9.83 -25.12
C LEU A 37 -30.49 8.71 -25.06
N GLN A 38 -30.02 8.35 -23.85
CA GLN A 38 -29.06 7.25 -23.67
C GLN A 38 -29.65 5.90 -24.06
N ARG A 39 -30.93 5.67 -23.75
CA ARG A 39 -31.64 4.44 -24.15
C ARG A 39 -31.81 4.36 -25.67
N GLU A 40 -32.11 5.48 -26.32
CA GLU A 40 -32.22 5.55 -27.79
C GLU A 40 -30.87 5.19 -28.42
N LEU A 41 -29.78 5.81 -27.94
CA LEU A 41 -28.42 5.52 -28.42
C LEU A 41 -28.06 4.04 -28.23
N ALA A 42 -28.32 3.47 -27.05
CA ALA A 42 -28.02 2.07 -26.75
C ALA A 42 -28.76 1.09 -27.66
N ASN A 43 -30.02 1.39 -28.02
CA ASN A 43 -30.79 0.57 -28.97
C ASN A 43 -30.22 0.65 -30.37
N LEU A 44 -29.87 1.84 -30.87
CA LEU A 44 -29.28 2.01 -32.20
C LEU A 44 -27.91 1.35 -32.29
N GLU A 45 -27.06 1.49 -31.28
CA GLU A 45 -25.73 0.83 -31.23
C GLU A 45 -25.84 -0.70 -31.12
N LYS A 46 -26.90 -1.23 -30.51
CA LYS A 46 -27.17 -2.66 -30.50
C LYS A 46 -27.57 -3.20 -31.88
N GLU A 47 -28.30 -2.41 -32.65
CA GLU A 47 -28.68 -2.73 -34.03
C GLU A 47 -27.53 -2.54 -35.01
N HIS A 48 -26.62 -1.60 -34.71
CA HIS A 48 -25.46 -1.20 -35.54
C HIS A 48 -24.15 -1.22 -34.75
N PRO A 49 -23.63 -2.39 -34.30
CA PRO A 49 -22.42 -2.50 -33.49
C PRO A 49 -21.15 -1.93 -34.13
N GLU A 50 -21.13 -1.83 -35.46
CA GLU A 50 -20.03 -1.25 -36.27
C GLU A 50 -19.88 0.26 -36.07
N GLU A 51 -20.90 0.95 -35.56
CA GLU A 51 -20.91 2.41 -35.33
C GLU A 51 -20.52 2.77 -33.89
N ILE A 52 -20.25 1.79 -33.02
CA ILE A 52 -19.82 2.04 -31.64
C ILE A 52 -18.41 2.66 -31.65
N THR A 53 -18.27 3.78 -30.94
CA THR A 53 -16.99 4.48 -30.81
C THR A 53 -16.53 4.54 -29.34
N PRO A 54 -15.22 4.73 -29.09
CA PRO A 54 -14.67 4.80 -27.74
C PRO A 54 -15.26 5.91 -26.85
N ASP A 55 -15.83 6.96 -27.45
CA ASP A 55 -16.45 8.09 -26.77
C ASP A 55 -17.94 7.91 -26.54
N SER A 56 -18.53 6.77 -26.93
CA SER A 56 -19.94 6.53 -26.70
C SER A 56 -20.24 6.40 -25.19
N PRO A 57 -21.24 7.14 -24.66
CA PRO A 57 -21.68 7.02 -23.28
C PRO A 57 -22.11 5.58 -22.90
N THR A 58 -22.55 4.76 -23.86
CA THR A 58 -22.98 3.38 -23.66
C THR A 58 -21.81 2.44 -23.33
N GLN A 59 -20.57 2.81 -23.67
CA GLN A 59 -19.37 2.02 -23.46
C GLN A 59 -18.72 2.24 -22.08
N ARG A 60 -19.26 3.14 -21.25
CA ARG A 60 -18.68 3.45 -19.94
C ARG A 60 -18.85 2.35 -18.89
N VAL A 61 -19.84 1.48 -19.03
CA VAL A 61 -20.17 0.40 -18.07
C VAL A 61 -20.33 -0.94 -18.82
N GLY A 62 -19.25 -1.47 -19.37
CA GLY A 62 -19.29 -2.71 -20.18
C GLY A 62 -18.32 -3.80 -19.74
N GLY A 63 -17.41 -3.53 -18.79
CA GLY A 63 -16.39 -4.48 -18.37
C GLY A 63 -16.94 -5.72 -17.66
N MET A 64 -16.33 -6.89 -17.92
CA MET A 64 -16.54 -8.10 -17.12
C MET A 64 -15.85 -7.96 -15.77
N ALA A 65 -16.37 -8.67 -14.73
CA ALA A 65 -15.71 -8.72 -13.44
C ALA A 65 -14.30 -9.34 -13.57
N LEU A 66 -13.30 -8.64 -13.04
CA LEU A 66 -11.91 -9.07 -13.02
C LEU A 66 -11.67 -10.08 -11.91
N THR A 67 -10.62 -10.88 -12.02
CA THR A 67 -10.16 -11.76 -10.92
C THR A 67 -9.08 -11.09 -10.06
N LYS A 68 -8.31 -10.17 -10.64
CA LYS A 68 -7.25 -9.37 -10.00
C LYS A 68 -7.01 -8.10 -10.81
N PHE A 69 -6.30 -7.14 -10.22
CA PHE A 69 -5.77 -5.98 -10.93
C PHE A 69 -4.35 -6.27 -11.42
N GLU A 70 -4.06 -5.94 -12.67
CA GLU A 70 -2.71 -6.07 -13.23
C GLU A 70 -1.84 -4.90 -12.77
N PRO A 71 -0.53 -5.14 -12.51
CA PRO A 71 0.39 -4.06 -12.17
C PRO A 71 0.70 -3.20 -13.40
N VAL A 72 0.79 -1.88 -13.18
CA VAL A 72 1.15 -0.89 -14.22
C VAL A 72 2.35 -0.10 -13.76
N THR A 73 3.45 -0.16 -14.53
CA THR A 73 4.59 0.73 -14.32
C THR A 73 4.30 2.11 -14.92
N HIS A 74 4.43 3.15 -14.11
CA HIS A 74 4.19 4.53 -14.54
C HIS A 74 5.33 5.02 -15.45
N ALA A 75 4.96 5.61 -16.60
CA ALA A 75 5.93 6.22 -17.52
C ALA A 75 6.61 7.47 -16.90
N VAL A 76 5.88 8.18 -16.03
CA VAL A 76 6.39 9.28 -15.21
C VAL A 76 6.09 8.95 -13.76
N PRO A 77 7.06 8.96 -12.85
CA PRO A 77 6.82 8.66 -11.44
C PRO A 77 5.75 9.56 -10.80
N LEU A 78 4.90 8.98 -9.97
CA LEU A 78 3.87 9.70 -9.23
C LEU A 78 4.35 10.00 -7.81
N GLU A 79 5.20 11.01 -7.68
CA GLU A 79 5.84 11.39 -6.43
C GLU A 79 4.83 11.75 -5.33
N SER A 80 5.18 11.47 -4.07
CA SER A 80 4.51 11.99 -2.90
C SER A 80 4.93 13.44 -2.65
N LEU A 81 4.21 14.16 -1.78
CA LEU A 81 4.61 15.49 -1.36
C LEU A 81 5.21 15.44 0.05
N GLN A 82 6.06 16.40 0.36
CA GLN A 82 6.48 16.65 1.73
C GLN A 82 5.33 17.32 2.47
N ASP A 83 4.94 16.78 3.63
CA ASP A 83 3.95 17.41 4.50
C ASP A 83 4.57 18.54 5.33
N SER A 84 3.80 19.58 5.60
CA SER A 84 4.06 20.64 6.57
C SER A 84 2.82 20.87 7.43
N PHE A 85 3.04 21.27 8.69
CA PHE A 85 1.99 21.39 9.70
C PHE A 85 1.91 22.81 10.29
N SER A 86 2.75 23.71 9.82
CA SER A 86 2.78 25.11 10.27
C SER A 86 3.11 26.07 9.13
N GLY A 87 2.67 27.33 9.28
CA GLY A 87 3.05 28.38 8.34
C GLY A 87 4.56 28.64 8.32
N ALA A 88 5.26 28.40 9.43
CA ALA A 88 6.72 28.53 9.50
C ALA A 88 7.42 27.54 8.57
N GLU A 89 6.98 26.27 8.53
CA GLU A 89 7.53 25.26 7.62
C GLU A 89 7.29 25.59 6.14
N VAL A 90 6.19 26.29 5.81
CA VAL A 90 5.94 26.80 4.45
C VAL A 90 6.89 27.95 4.13
N VAL A 91 7.23 28.82 5.10
CA VAL A 91 8.24 29.86 4.94
C VAL A 91 9.62 29.23 4.75
N ASP A 92 10.01 28.23 5.56
CA ASP A 92 11.27 27.49 5.40
C ASP A 92 11.38 26.82 4.02
N PHE A 93 10.26 26.37 3.47
CA PHE A 93 10.20 25.85 2.10
C PHE A 93 10.49 26.97 1.08
N ASP A 94 9.85 28.15 1.20
CA ASP A 94 10.10 29.31 0.33
C ASP A 94 11.56 29.78 0.41
N GLU A 95 12.16 29.83 1.62
CA GLU A 95 13.57 30.18 1.80
C GLU A 95 14.51 29.24 1.01
N LYS A 96 14.28 27.93 1.10
CA LYS A 96 15.05 26.92 0.35
C LYS A 96 14.88 27.03 -1.16
N VAL A 97 13.68 27.38 -1.63
CA VAL A 97 13.43 27.66 -3.05
C VAL A 97 14.21 28.91 -3.49
N ARG A 98 14.20 29.99 -2.67
CA ARG A 98 14.89 31.26 -2.94
C ARG A 98 16.40 31.18 -2.81
N GLU A 99 16.96 30.15 -2.18
CA GLU A 99 18.41 29.89 -2.25
C GLU A 99 18.90 29.64 -3.69
N GLN A 100 18.02 29.18 -4.58
CA GLN A 100 18.37 28.82 -5.97
C GLN A 100 17.66 29.70 -7.02
N LEU A 101 16.58 30.40 -6.67
CA LEU A 101 15.73 31.14 -7.57
C LEU A 101 15.49 32.58 -7.06
N GLU A 102 15.69 33.58 -7.91
CA GLU A 102 15.49 34.99 -7.56
C GLU A 102 14.00 35.39 -7.57
N HIS A 103 13.28 34.86 -8.56
CA HIS A 103 11.84 35.15 -8.74
C HIS A 103 11.03 33.87 -8.60
N VAL A 104 10.01 33.91 -7.76
CA VAL A 104 9.16 32.75 -7.51
C VAL A 104 7.69 33.15 -7.56
N GLU A 105 6.91 32.34 -8.23
CA GLU A 105 5.43 32.35 -8.19
C GLU A 105 4.96 30.98 -7.72
N TYR A 106 3.92 30.95 -6.90
CA TYR A 106 3.33 29.72 -6.42
C TYR A 106 1.90 29.54 -6.91
N SER A 107 1.54 28.32 -7.33
CA SER A 107 0.17 27.87 -7.45
C SER A 107 -0.27 27.23 -6.14
N VAL A 108 -1.30 27.76 -5.51
CA VAL A 108 -1.91 27.22 -4.29
C VAL A 108 -3.22 26.53 -4.65
N GLU A 109 -3.37 25.30 -4.23
CA GLU A 109 -4.46 24.40 -4.61
C GLU A 109 -5.05 23.69 -3.40
N PRO A 110 -6.38 23.38 -3.38
CA PRO A 110 -6.95 22.48 -2.37
C PRO A 110 -6.32 21.09 -2.47
N LYS A 111 -5.98 20.48 -1.34
CA LYS A 111 -5.54 19.09 -1.28
C LYS A 111 -6.75 18.18 -1.07
N VAL A 112 -7.31 17.68 -2.17
CA VAL A 112 -8.45 16.76 -2.15
C VAL A 112 -8.09 15.48 -1.44
N ASP A 113 -8.96 14.99 -0.58
CA ASP A 113 -8.77 13.73 0.15
C ASP A 113 -9.46 12.57 -0.58
N GLY A 114 -8.68 11.80 -1.34
CA GLY A 114 -9.15 10.72 -2.18
C GLY A 114 -8.10 9.67 -2.51
N LEU A 115 -8.12 9.16 -3.71
CA LEU A 115 -7.17 8.18 -4.25
C LEU A 115 -6.51 8.70 -5.51
N SER A 116 -5.19 8.86 -5.48
CA SER A 116 -4.43 9.40 -6.60
C SER A 116 -4.31 8.39 -7.75
N VAL A 117 -4.62 8.85 -8.96
CA VAL A 117 -4.56 8.08 -10.20
C VAL A 117 -3.85 8.83 -11.31
N ALA A 118 -3.25 8.08 -12.24
CA ALA A 118 -2.80 8.59 -13.53
C ALA A 118 -3.77 8.14 -14.62
N LEU A 119 -4.11 9.04 -15.55
CA LEU A 119 -4.90 8.78 -16.75
C LEU A 119 -4.02 8.96 -17.97
N GLU A 120 -3.90 7.93 -18.81
CA GLU A 120 -3.14 7.95 -20.05
C GLU A 120 -4.08 8.00 -21.25
N TYR A 121 -3.80 8.94 -22.16
CA TYR A 121 -4.47 9.11 -23.44
C TYR A 121 -3.46 8.93 -24.56
N ARG A 122 -3.88 8.27 -25.65
CA ARG A 122 -3.13 8.17 -26.91
C ARG A 122 -4.00 8.65 -28.05
N ASP A 123 -3.45 9.51 -28.88
CA ASP A 123 -4.19 10.13 -29.99
C ASP A 123 -5.53 10.72 -29.55
N GLY A 124 -5.54 11.27 -28.32
CA GLY A 124 -6.71 11.85 -27.69
C GLY A 124 -7.71 10.85 -27.09
N VAL A 125 -7.49 9.53 -27.17
CA VAL A 125 -8.40 8.50 -26.62
C VAL A 125 -7.90 8.00 -25.28
N PHE A 126 -8.79 7.88 -24.28
CA PHE A 126 -8.46 7.28 -22.98
C PHE A 126 -8.13 5.79 -23.14
N VAL A 127 -6.91 5.42 -22.85
CA VAL A 127 -6.42 4.04 -23.04
C VAL A 127 -6.17 3.31 -21.74
N ARG A 128 -5.72 4.03 -20.68
CA ARG A 128 -5.37 3.39 -19.41
C ARG A 128 -5.47 4.35 -18.23
N GLY A 129 -5.89 3.78 -17.09
CA GLY A 129 -5.83 4.47 -15.81
C GLY A 129 -5.30 3.58 -14.70
N ALA A 130 -4.37 4.09 -13.90
CA ALA A 130 -3.72 3.32 -12.85
C ALA A 130 -3.67 4.08 -11.53
N THR A 131 -3.78 3.36 -10.41
CA THR A 131 -3.55 3.93 -9.07
C THR A 131 -2.10 4.33 -8.89
N ARG A 132 -1.80 5.23 -7.96
CA ARG A 132 -0.41 5.65 -7.67
C ARG A 132 0.49 4.47 -7.26
N GLY A 133 -0.05 3.52 -6.46
CA GLY A 133 0.76 2.48 -5.86
C GLY A 133 1.89 3.06 -4.99
N ASP A 134 3.10 2.56 -5.19
CA ASP A 134 4.33 3.06 -4.55
C ASP A 134 4.94 4.30 -5.24
N GLY A 135 4.27 4.80 -6.29
CA GLY A 135 4.71 5.90 -7.14
C GLY A 135 5.42 5.47 -8.41
N ARG A 136 5.85 4.22 -8.52
CA ARG A 136 6.48 3.62 -9.72
C ARG A 136 5.59 2.57 -10.34
N VAL A 137 4.97 1.74 -9.51
CA VAL A 137 4.05 0.68 -9.94
C VAL A 137 2.72 0.85 -9.22
N GLY A 138 1.64 0.91 -9.99
CA GLY A 138 0.27 0.98 -9.52
C GLY A 138 -0.57 -0.20 -9.99
N GLU A 139 -1.87 -0.18 -9.72
CA GLU A 139 -2.85 -1.17 -10.16
C GLU A 139 -3.64 -0.62 -11.34
N ASP A 140 -3.86 -1.41 -12.38
CA ASP A 140 -4.72 -1.06 -13.52
C ASP A 140 -6.19 -1.03 -13.07
N VAL A 141 -6.77 0.16 -13.04
CA VAL A 141 -8.17 0.40 -12.68
C VAL A 141 -8.95 1.06 -13.82
N THR A 142 -8.50 0.84 -15.06
CA THR A 142 -9.03 1.47 -16.26
C THR A 142 -10.54 1.32 -16.38
N GLU A 143 -11.07 0.10 -16.22
CA GLU A 143 -12.50 -0.16 -16.36
C GLU A 143 -13.34 0.55 -15.29
N ASN A 144 -12.81 0.66 -14.06
CA ASN A 144 -13.49 1.40 -12.99
C ASN A 144 -13.44 2.92 -13.24
N LEU A 145 -12.31 3.45 -13.75
CA LEU A 145 -12.19 4.86 -14.10
C LEU A 145 -13.09 5.25 -15.27
N ARG A 146 -13.37 4.34 -16.23
CA ARG A 146 -14.34 4.57 -17.31
C ARG A 146 -15.74 4.89 -16.78
N THR A 147 -16.09 4.39 -15.61
CA THR A 147 -17.41 4.64 -14.98
C THR A 147 -17.55 6.05 -14.42
N ILE A 148 -16.43 6.78 -14.22
CA ILE A 148 -16.43 8.15 -13.72
C ILE A 148 -16.82 9.11 -14.86
N GLN A 149 -17.98 9.73 -14.73
CA GLN A 149 -18.57 10.54 -15.81
C GLN A 149 -17.77 11.80 -16.15
N SER A 150 -17.05 12.37 -15.18
CA SER A 150 -16.20 13.57 -15.38
C SER A 150 -14.85 13.25 -16.07
N ILE A 151 -14.52 11.99 -16.34
CA ILE A 151 -13.35 11.62 -17.14
C ILE A 151 -13.73 11.62 -18.61
N PRO A 152 -13.15 12.49 -19.46
CA PRO A 152 -13.42 12.48 -20.91
C PRO A 152 -12.83 11.21 -21.54
N MET A 153 -13.61 10.46 -22.32
CA MET A 153 -13.12 9.28 -23.04
C MET A 153 -12.33 9.65 -24.29
N VAL A 154 -12.65 10.80 -24.88
CA VAL A 154 -11.94 11.37 -26.04
C VAL A 154 -11.71 12.86 -25.79
N LEU A 155 -10.48 13.30 -26.03
CA LEU A 155 -10.06 14.68 -25.86
C LEU A 155 -10.30 15.48 -27.14
N PRO A 156 -10.62 16.81 -27.03
CA PRO A 156 -10.73 17.71 -28.18
C PRO A 156 -9.46 17.78 -29.02
N GLU A 157 -8.29 17.83 -28.40
CA GLU A 157 -6.99 17.83 -29.06
C GLU A 157 -6.37 16.41 -29.01
N LYS A 158 -5.95 15.92 -30.16
CA LYS A 158 -5.38 14.56 -30.31
C LYS A 158 -3.87 14.62 -30.23
N LEU A 159 -3.32 14.78 -29.03
CA LEU A 159 -1.88 14.62 -28.82
C LEU A 159 -1.49 13.14 -28.93
N PRO A 160 -0.28 12.82 -29.46
CA PRO A 160 0.21 11.44 -29.54
C PRO A 160 0.12 10.73 -28.19
N ARG A 161 0.51 11.42 -27.11
CA ARG A 161 0.40 10.91 -25.75
C ARG A 161 0.17 12.04 -24.76
N LEU A 162 -0.82 11.86 -23.88
CA LEU A 162 -1.07 12.73 -22.74
C LEU A 162 -1.21 11.89 -21.50
N ILE A 163 -0.52 12.26 -20.41
CA ILE A 163 -0.69 11.66 -19.09
C ILE A 163 -1.04 12.77 -18.10
N VAL A 164 -2.15 12.61 -17.40
CA VAL A 164 -2.59 13.53 -16.36
C VAL A 164 -2.71 12.80 -15.03
N ARG A 165 -2.55 13.53 -13.93
CA ARG A 165 -2.75 13.02 -12.58
C ARG A 165 -3.93 13.71 -11.92
N GLY A 166 -4.79 12.94 -11.28
CA GLY A 166 -5.95 13.42 -10.56
C GLY A 166 -6.16 12.67 -9.25
N GLU A 167 -7.04 13.23 -8.42
CA GLU A 167 -7.50 12.59 -7.19
C GLU A 167 -8.95 12.15 -7.39
N VAL A 168 -9.20 10.83 -7.33
CA VAL A 168 -10.54 10.26 -7.34
C VAL A 168 -11.12 10.36 -5.94
N TYR A 169 -12.31 10.93 -5.83
CA TYR A 169 -12.97 11.17 -4.56
C TYR A 169 -14.46 10.79 -4.61
N MET A 170 -15.09 10.69 -3.47
CA MET A 170 -16.54 10.60 -3.33
C MET A 170 -17.07 11.92 -2.77
N ALA A 171 -18.02 12.54 -3.46
CA ALA A 171 -18.63 13.75 -2.98
C ALA A 171 -19.39 13.54 -1.65
N LYS A 172 -19.37 14.53 -0.75
CA LYS A 172 -20.00 14.47 0.59
C LYS A 172 -21.46 14.01 0.53
N LYS A 173 -22.25 14.54 -0.42
CA LYS A 173 -23.66 14.14 -0.62
C LYS A 173 -23.80 12.68 -1.03
N VAL A 174 -22.93 12.18 -1.93
CA VAL A 174 -22.94 10.79 -2.39
C VAL A 174 -22.55 9.86 -1.24
N PHE A 175 -21.52 10.21 -0.46
CA PHE A 175 -21.10 9.47 0.70
C PHE A 175 -22.21 9.32 1.76
N ALA A 176 -22.90 10.41 2.07
CA ALA A 176 -24.02 10.38 3.03
C ALA A 176 -25.14 9.46 2.55
N ALA A 177 -25.55 9.55 1.27
CA ALA A 177 -26.56 8.70 0.68
C ALA A 177 -26.17 7.22 0.67
N LEU A 178 -24.89 6.92 0.33
CA LEU A 178 -24.35 5.58 0.33
C LEU A 178 -24.37 4.94 1.73
N ASN A 179 -23.97 5.68 2.76
CA ASN A 179 -23.97 5.17 4.13
C ASN A 179 -25.38 4.97 4.66
N ALA A 180 -26.34 5.85 4.32
CA ALA A 180 -27.75 5.65 4.67
C ALA A 180 -28.31 4.37 4.04
N GLU A 181 -28.06 4.10 2.75
CA GLU A 181 -28.44 2.85 2.08
C GLU A 181 -27.83 1.61 2.75
N ARG A 182 -26.55 1.69 3.16
CA ARG A 182 -25.89 0.58 3.84
C ARG A 182 -26.46 0.29 5.23
N GLU A 183 -26.79 1.35 5.98
CA GLU A 183 -27.48 1.22 7.28
C GLU A 183 -28.85 0.55 7.13
N GLU A 184 -29.64 0.97 6.14
CA GLU A 184 -30.94 0.35 5.84
C GLU A 184 -30.81 -1.13 5.49
N ASN A 185 -29.73 -1.52 4.79
CA ASN A 185 -29.44 -2.90 4.42
C ASN A 185 -28.74 -3.70 5.54
N GLY A 186 -28.44 -3.09 6.71
CA GLY A 186 -27.71 -3.73 7.80
C GLY A 186 -26.25 -4.01 7.49
N GLU A 187 -25.65 -3.29 6.53
CA GLU A 187 -24.26 -3.41 6.13
C GLU A 187 -23.37 -2.42 6.93
N GLN A 188 -22.09 -2.77 7.07
CA GLN A 188 -21.13 -1.87 7.71
C GLN A 188 -20.94 -0.60 6.86
N THR A 189 -21.08 0.58 7.47
CA THR A 189 -20.86 1.87 6.83
C THR A 189 -19.36 2.15 6.57
N PHE A 190 -19.09 2.99 5.59
CA PHE A 190 -17.72 3.47 5.35
C PHE A 190 -17.35 4.55 6.38
N ALA A 191 -16.10 4.52 6.82
CA ALA A 191 -15.59 5.42 7.85
C ALA A 191 -15.47 6.90 7.38
N ASN A 192 -15.11 7.12 6.11
CA ASN A 192 -14.96 8.43 5.51
C ASN A 192 -15.07 8.36 3.98
N PRO A 193 -15.25 9.51 3.27
CA PRO A 193 -15.36 9.57 1.82
C PRO A 193 -14.13 9.01 1.08
N ARG A 194 -12.92 9.22 1.60
CA ARG A 194 -11.67 8.68 1.03
C ARG A 194 -11.66 7.15 1.00
N ASN A 195 -11.98 6.50 2.13
CA ASN A 195 -12.04 5.05 2.22
C ASN A 195 -13.15 4.48 1.33
N ALA A 196 -14.29 5.17 1.24
CA ALA A 196 -15.37 4.83 0.34
C ALA A 196 -14.94 4.92 -1.13
N ALA A 197 -14.22 5.98 -1.52
CA ALA A 197 -13.70 6.17 -2.86
C ALA A 197 -12.66 5.09 -3.20
N ALA A 198 -11.65 4.88 -2.34
CA ALA A 198 -10.61 3.89 -2.54
C ALA A 198 -11.16 2.45 -2.64
N GLY A 199 -12.08 2.08 -1.73
CA GLY A 199 -12.73 0.78 -1.74
C GLY A 199 -13.65 0.59 -2.95
N SER A 200 -14.26 1.66 -3.47
CA SER A 200 -15.11 1.61 -4.66
C SER A 200 -14.30 1.53 -5.95
N LEU A 201 -13.20 2.28 -6.07
CA LEU A 201 -12.35 2.26 -7.25
C LEU A 201 -11.60 0.92 -7.39
N ARG A 202 -11.38 0.19 -6.30
CA ARG A 202 -10.72 -1.12 -6.27
C ARG A 202 -11.71 -2.29 -6.22
N GLN A 203 -12.92 -2.12 -6.74
CA GLN A 203 -13.86 -3.21 -6.97
C GLN A 203 -13.48 -3.99 -8.24
N LEU A 204 -13.52 -5.30 -8.16
CA LEU A 204 -13.24 -6.15 -9.32
C LEU A 204 -14.36 -6.10 -10.37
N ASP A 205 -15.57 -5.76 -9.98
CA ASP A 205 -16.72 -5.54 -10.88
C ASP A 205 -16.95 -4.05 -11.11
N PRO A 206 -16.70 -3.52 -12.33
CA PRO A 206 -16.89 -2.10 -12.65
C PRO A 206 -18.33 -1.60 -12.45
N ARG A 207 -19.32 -2.49 -12.50
CA ARG A 207 -20.73 -2.14 -12.26
C ARG A 207 -20.98 -1.70 -10.82
N ILE A 208 -20.18 -2.19 -9.87
CA ILE A 208 -20.21 -1.72 -8.48
C ILE A 208 -19.61 -0.32 -8.39
N ALA A 209 -18.46 -0.08 -9.05
CA ALA A 209 -17.84 1.24 -9.10
C ALA A 209 -18.79 2.29 -9.72
N ALA A 210 -19.50 1.95 -10.80
CA ALA A 210 -20.47 2.82 -11.45
C ALA A 210 -21.58 3.30 -10.51
N LYS A 211 -22.14 2.39 -9.69
CA LYS A 211 -23.18 2.74 -8.69
C LYS A 211 -22.68 3.68 -7.60
N ARG A 212 -21.36 3.72 -7.35
CA ARG A 212 -20.74 4.54 -6.29
C ARG A 212 -20.58 6.02 -6.65
N ARG A 213 -20.86 6.40 -7.91
CA ARG A 213 -20.84 7.80 -8.40
C ARG A 213 -19.56 8.55 -7.96
N LEU A 214 -18.39 7.93 -8.24
CA LEU A 214 -17.10 8.57 -7.98
C LEU A 214 -16.89 9.76 -8.91
N ASP A 215 -16.04 10.69 -8.48
CA ASP A 215 -15.66 11.86 -9.24
C ASP A 215 -14.14 12.03 -9.20
N ILE A 216 -13.58 12.93 -10.04
CA ILE A 216 -12.13 13.18 -10.09
C ILE A 216 -11.85 14.68 -10.12
N ALA A 217 -10.77 15.09 -9.44
CA ALA A 217 -10.18 16.43 -9.58
C ALA A 217 -8.76 16.27 -10.18
N VAL A 218 -8.57 16.71 -11.42
CA VAL A 218 -7.27 16.66 -12.08
C VAL A 218 -6.43 17.85 -11.63
N PHE A 219 -5.20 17.58 -11.16
CA PHE A 219 -4.34 18.58 -10.54
C PHE A 219 -2.93 18.66 -11.13
N ASN A 220 -2.57 17.78 -12.07
CA ASN A 220 -1.25 17.83 -12.70
C ASN A 220 -1.25 17.23 -14.10
N LEU A 221 -0.52 17.89 -14.99
CA LEU A 221 -0.10 17.33 -16.28
C LEU A 221 1.25 16.64 -16.08
N GLN A 222 1.32 15.34 -16.32
CA GLN A 222 2.56 14.55 -16.14
C GLN A 222 3.37 14.47 -17.43
N LEU A 223 2.71 14.37 -18.58
CA LEU A 223 3.32 14.25 -19.90
C LEU A 223 2.38 14.82 -20.96
N ALA A 224 2.91 15.56 -21.93
CA ALA A 224 2.22 15.98 -23.14
C ALA A 224 3.20 15.90 -24.32
N GLU A 225 3.13 14.84 -25.12
CA GLU A 225 3.97 14.71 -26.31
C GLU A 225 3.45 15.63 -27.43
N GLY A 226 4.34 16.47 -27.96
CA GLY A 226 4.01 17.41 -29.02
C GLY A 226 3.53 18.78 -28.52
N ARG A 227 3.50 19.02 -27.22
CA ARG A 227 3.15 20.32 -26.64
C ARG A 227 4.02 20.63 -25.41
N THR A 228 4.47 21.88 -25.30
CA THR A 228 5.24 22.38 -24.17
C THR A 228 4.48 23.47 -23.45
N PHE A 229 4.78 23.63 -22.16
CA PHE A 229 4.17 24.63 -21.29
C PHE A 229 5.27 25.30 -20.47
N THR A 230 5.05 26.54 -20.06
CA THR A 230 6.00 27.29 -19.25
C THR A 230 5.62 27.31 -17.78
N THR A 231 4.32 27.31 -17.47
CA THR A 231 3.81 27.37 -16.11
C THR A 231 2.79 26.27 -15.80
N HIS A 232 2.70 25.95 -14.54
CA HIS A 232 1.70 25.00 -14.04
C HIS A 232 0.25 25.51 -14.24
N ALA A 233 0.02 26.80 -14.01
CA ALA A 233 -1.27 27.42 -14.24
C ALA A 233 -1.69 27.29 -15.72
N GLU A 234 -0.76 27.43 -16.67
CA GLU A 234 -0.99 27.19 -18.09
C GLU A 234 -1.38 25.72 -18.36
N THR A 235 -0.73 24.74 -17.71
CA THR A 235 -1.11 23.33 -17.85
C THR A 235 -2.53 23.08 -17.35
N LEU A 236 -2.92 23.66 -16.21
CA LEU A 236 -4.26 23.52 -15.68
C LEU A 236 -5.32 24.19 -16.57
N ALA A 237 -5.00 25.38 -17.13
CA ALA A 237 -5.87 26.06 -18.10
C ALA A 237 -6.05 25.20 -19.36
N TYR A 238 -4.97 24.61 -19.88
CA TYR A 238 -5.02 23.68 -21.00
C TYR A 238 -5.89 22.46 -20.71
N LEU A 239 -5.74 21.83 -19.55
CA LEU A 239 -6.55 20.66 -19.16
C LEU A 239 -8.04 20.98 -19.08
N ARG A 240 -8.42 22.20 -18.69
CA ARG A 240 -9.84 22.66 -18.76
C ARG A 240 -10.34 22.70 -20.22
N THR A 241 -9.51 23.14 -21.18
CA THR A 241 -9.89 23.10 -22.61
C THR A 241 -10.05 21.66 -23.13
N GLN A 242 -9.35 20.70 -22.49
CA GLN A 242 -9.47 19.27 -22.78
C GLN A 242 -10.66 18.60 -22.04
N LYS A 243 -11.54 19.38 -21.43
CA LYS A 243 -12.76 18.95 -20.73
C LYS A 243 -12.52 18.15 -19.44
N PHE A 244 -11.34 18.22 -18.86
CA PHE A 244 -11.12 17.67 -17.53
C PHE A 244 -11.77 18.53 -16.45
N LYS A 245 -12.25 17.87 -15.40
CA LYS A 245 -12.59 18.53 -14.14
C LYS A 245 -11.30 18.84 -13.38
N VAL A 246 -10.84 20.08 -13.49
CA VAL A 246 -9.54 20.52 -12.98
C VAL A 246 -9.70 21.21 -11.64
N ILE A 247 -8.79 20.91 -10.71
CA ILE A 247 -8.73 21.54 -9.39
C ILE A 247 -8.69 23.09 -9.50
N GLY A 248 -9.33 23.78 -8.55
CA GLY A 248 -9.17 25.21 -8.42
C GLY A 248 -7.73 25.56 -8.00
N ASN A 249 -7.20 26.64 -8.56
CA ASN A 249 -5.86 27.12 -8.18
C ASN A 249 -5.81 28.63 -8.15
N LYS A 250 -4.93 29.17 -7.30
CA LYS A 250 -4.61 30.60 -7.27
C LYS A 250 -3.10 30.76 -7.38
N VAL A 251 -2.67 31.60 -8.34
CA VAL A 251 -1.26 31.97 -8.49
C VAL A 251 -0.98 33.18 -7.62
N VAL A 252 0.14 33.15 -6.90
CA VAL A 252 0.59 34.21 -6.00
C VAL A 252 2.10 34.40 -6.11
N ASP A 253 2.57 35.63 -5.86
CA ASP A 253 3.95 36.03 -6.13
C ASP A 253 4.89 35.87 -4.92
N ASN A 254 4.34 35.50 -3.77
CA ASN A 254 5.12 35.38 -2.53
C ASN A 254 4.48 34.41 -1.53
N VAL A 255 5.26 33.99 -0.54
CA VAL A 255 4.85 33.04 0.48
C VAL A 255 3.76 33.58 1.41
N GLN A 256 3.70 34.89 1.66
CA GLN A 256 2.70 35.47 2.54
C GLN A 256 1.30 35.39 1.91
N ASP A 257 1.20 35.66 0.61
CA ASP A 257 -0.05 35.48 -0.14
C ASP A 257 -0.42 34.00 -0.27
N ALA A 258 0.58 33.10 -0.38
CA ALA A 258 0.35 31.65 -0.33
C ALA A 258 -0.26 31.24 1.02
N LEU A 259 0.28 31.73 2.13
CA LEU A 259 -0.26 31.49 3.47
C LEU A 259 -1.66 32.09 3.68
N ALA A 260 -1.94 33.26 3.06
CA ALA A 260 -3.27 33.86 3.09
C ALA A 260 -4.28 32.97 2.33
N GLU A 261 -3.88 32.45 1.17
CA GLU A 261 -4.72 31.55 0.37
C GLU A 261 -4.95 30.19 1.08
N ILE A 262 -3.92 29.63 1.72
CA ILE A 262 -4.05 28.44 2.56
C ILE A 262 -5.11 28.65 3.65
N ARG A 263 -5.08 29.79 4.35
CA ARG A 263 -6.09 30.11 5.38
C ARG A 263 -7.49 30.22 4.79
N ARG A 264 -7.64 30.94 3.67
CA ARG A 264 -8.94 31.06 2.98
C ARG A 264 -9.52 29.69 2.61
N LEU A 265 -8.72 28.82 2.00
CA LEU A 265 -9.13 27.45 1.67
C LEU A 265 -9.55 26.66 2.91
N GLY A 266 -8.84 26.85 4.04
CA GLY A 266 -9.19 26.22 5.32
C GLY A 266 -10.54 26.68 5.88
N GLU A 267 -10.87 27.95 5.75
CA GLU A 267 -12.15 28.53 6.18
C GLU A 267 -13.31 28.03 5.31
N GLU A 268 -13.11 27.96 3.99
CA GLU A 268 -14.13 27.55 3.01
C GLU A 268 -14.26 26.02 2.86
N ARG A 269 -13.40 25.22 3.47
CA ARG A 269 -13.36 23.75 3.27
C ARG A 269 -14.68 23.02 3.54
N ALA A 270 -15.48 23.54 4.45
CA ALA A 270 -16.79 22.97 4.79
C ALA A 270 -17.79 23.05 3.64
N GLU A 271 -17.69 24.09 2.82
CA GLU A 271 -18.59 24.39 1.69
C GLU A 271 -18.24 23.58 0.44
N LEU A 272 -17.01 23.05 0.36
CA LEU A 272 -16.58 22.27 -0.79
C LEU A 272 -17.35 20.95 -0.88
N PRO A 273 -17.66 20.48 -2.11
CA PRO A 273 -18.40 19.24 -2.32
C PRO A 273 -17.60 17.97 -1.96
N TYR A 274 -16.31 18.09 -1.72
CA TYR A 274 -15.36 17.02 -1.34
C TYR A 274 -14.63 17.36 -0.04
N ASP A 275 -14.08 16.36 0.59
CA ASP A 275 -13.20 16.55 1.74
C ASP A 275 -11.79 16.94 1.27
N MET A 276 -11.16 17.85 2.04
CA MET A 276 -9.77 18.25 1.85
C MET A 276 -9.02 18.23 3.18
N ASP A 277 -7.80 17.68 3.16
CA ASP A 277 -6.94 17.52 4.32
C ASP A 277 -5.86 18.60 4.43
N GLY A 278 -5.78 19.50 3.43
CA GLY A 278 -4.75 20.52 3.37
C GLY A 278 -4.85 21.40 2.14
N ALA A 279 -3.76 22.10 1.87
CA ALA A 279 -3.51 22.83 0.63
C ALA A 279 -2.15 22.45 0.06
N VAL A 280 -1.98 22.50 -1.24
CA VAL A 280 -0.70 22.25 -1.90
C VAL A 280 -0.16 23.53 -2.47
N VAL A 281 1.07 23.86 -2.10
CA VAL A 281 1.84 24.99 -2.69
C VAL A 281 2.83 24.40 -3.67
N LYS A 282 2.76 24.83 -4.91
CA LYS A 282 3.63 24.36 -6.01
C LYS A 282 4.30 25.56 -6.67
N LEU A 283 5.58 25.45 -6.97
CA LEU A 283 6.24 26.44 -7.81
C LEU A 283 5.54 26.48 -9.17
N ASN A 284 5.18 27.69 -9.67
CA ASN A 284 4.39 27.82 -10.89
C ASN A 284 5.22 27.59 -12.16
N SER A 285 6.48 28.04 -12.20
CA SER A 285 7.40 27.84 -13.34
C SER A 285 7.82 26.39 -13.49
N LEU A 286 7.60 25.79 -14.64
CA LEU A 286 7.99 24.39 -14.92
C LEU A 286 9.49 24.25 -15.12
N THR A 287 10.15 25.22 -15.73
CA THR A 287 11.61 25.24 -15.91
C THR A 287 12.31 25.28 -14.55
N ASP A 288 11.81 26.09 -13.62
CA ASP A 288 12.42 26.21 -12.29
C ASP A 288 12.20 24.95 -11.45
N ARG A 289 11.12 24.18 -11.71
CA ARG A 289 10.93 22.85 -11.10
C ARG A 289 12.04 21.87 -11.50
N GLU A 290 12.52 21.95 -12.76
CA GLU A 290 13.61 21.12 -13.24
C GLU A 290 14.94 21.48 -12.55
N ILE A 291 15.16 22.78 -12.27
CA ILE A 291 16.34 23.26 -11.53
C ILE A 291 16.34 22.71 -10.10
N LEU A 292 15.22 22.81 -9.38
CA LEU A 292 15.10 22.33 -8.00
C LEU A 292 15.11 20.81 -7.91
N GLY A 293 14.55 20.12 -8.91
CA GLY A 293 14.47 18.68 -9.00
C GLY A 293 13.66 18.04 -7.88
N SER A 294 13.93 16.75 -7.67
CA SER A 294 13.25 15.92 -6.66
C SER A 294 14.27 15.13 -5.83
N THR A 295 13.90 14.78 -4.63
CA THR A 295 14.59 13.76 -3.84
C THR A 295 14.16 12.35 -4.32
N SER A 296 14.66 11.29 -3.68
CA SER A 296 14.20 9.92 -3.98
C SER A 296 12.70 9.67 -3.69
N LYS A 297 12.04 10.57 -2.96
CA LYS A 297 10.65 10.37 -2.50
C LYS A 297 9.71 11.54 -2.81
N VAL A 298 10.20 12.77 -2.79
CA VAL A 298 9.37 13.98 -2.88
C VAL A 298 10.03 15.05 -3.75
N PRO A 299 9.25 15.88 -4.48
CA PRO A 299 9.74 17.03 -5.21
C PRO A 299 10.18 18.13 -4.24
N ARG A 300 11.19 18.94 -4.65
CA ARG A 300 11.64 20.12 -3.89
C ARG A 300 10.89 21.39 -4.25
N TRP A 301 10.07 21.34 -5.29
CA TRP A 301 9.28 22.44 -5.82
C TRP A 301 7.83 22.47 -5.35
N ALA A 302 7.44 21.56 -4.46
CA ALA A 302 6.07 21.50 -3.91
C ALA A 302 6.06 21.03 -2.46
N ILE A 303 5.11 21.58 -1.69
CA ILE A 303 4.87 21.21 -0.30
C ILE A 303 3.36 21.09 -0.06
N ALA A 304 2.95 20.15 0.78
CA ALA A 304 1.57 19.95 1.21
C ALA A 304 1.39 20.48 2.64
N TYR A 305 0.67 21.59 2.78
CA TYR A 305 0.26 22.09 4.08
C TYR A 305 -0.93 21.30 4.59
N LYS A 306 -0.79 20.67 5.76
CA LYS A 306 -1.85 19.95 6.44
C LYS A 306 -2.54 20.85 7.47
N TYR A 307 -3.86 20.93 7.41
CA TYR A 307 -4.59 21.64 8.45
C TYR A 307 -4.44 20.92 9.79
N PRO A 308 -4.44 21.67 10.91
CA PRO A 308 -4.49 21.05 12.23
C PRO A 308 -5.67 20.08 12.30
N PRO A 309 -5.46 18.88 12.83
CA PRO A 309 -6.55 17.92 13.01
C PRO A 309 -7.63 18.50 13.91
N GLU A 310 -8.87 18.16 13.59
CA GLU A 310 -10.00 18.57 14.43
C GLU A 310 -9.85 17.96 15.82
N GLU A 311 -9.97 18.80 16.87
CA GLU A 311 -10.00 18.40 18.26
C GLU A 311 -11.41 18.56 18.82
N LYS A 312 -11.87 17.55 19.57
CA LYS A 312 -13.17 17.59 20.28
C LYS A 312 -13.01 17.17 21.72
N GLU A 313 -13.83 17.77 22.55
CA GLU A 313 -13.98 17.37 23.96
C GLU A 313 -15.00 16.24 24.08
N THR A 314 -14.69 15.25 24.92
CA THR A 314 -15.59 14.16 25.29
C THR A 314 -15.25 13.66 26.69
N ARG A 315 -16.02 12.71 27.25
CA ARG A 315 -15.84 12.18 28.60
C ARG A 315 -15.52 10.69 28.56
N VAL A 316 -14.47 10.28 29.26
CA VAL A 316 -14.11 8.86 29.45
C VAL A 316 -15.18 8.16 30.29
N THR A 317 -15.83 7.17 29.72
CA THR A 317 -16.84 6.36 30.42
C THR A 317 -16.24 5.08 30.98
N ASP A 318 -15.18 4.52 30.34
CA ASP A 318 -14.51 3.31 30.79
C ASP A 318 -13.10 3.21 30.16
N ILE A 319 -12.25 2.34 30.72
CA ILE A 319 -10.97 1.94 30.13
C ILE A 319 -10.94 0.41 30.02
N VAL A 320 -11.05 -0.09 28.82
CA VAL A 320 -11.10 -1.54 28.50
C VAL A 320 -9.72 -2.03 28.08
N VAL A 321 -9.34 -3.20 28.56
CA VAL A 321 -8.05 -3.81 28.20
C VAL A 321 -8.24 -4.90 27.18
N GLN A 322 -7.59 -4.77 26.03
CA GLN A 322 -7.54 -5.80 24.99
C GLN A 322 -6.21 -6.57 25.08
N VAL A 323 -6.27 -7.88 24.81
CA VAL A 323 -5.08 -8.75 24.79
C VAL A 323 -4.73 -9.05 23.33
N GLY A 324 -3.52 -8.64 22.91
CA GLY A 324 -3.00 -8.91 21.59
C GLY A 324 -2.45 -10.33 21.42
N ARG A 325 -2.15 -10.72 20.18
CA ARG A 325 -1.59 -12.06 19.87
C ARG A 325 -0.27 -12.38 20.61
N THR A 326 0.54 -11.37 20.89
CA THR A 326 1.78 -11.50 21.66
C THR A 326 1.58 -11.42 23.17
N GLY A 327 0.33 -11.48 23.63
CA GLY A 327 -0.05 -11.35 25.03
C GLY A 327 -0.04 -9.91 25.55
N VAL A 328 0.29 -8.89 24.76
CA VAL A 328 0.34 -7.49 25.18
C VAL A 328 -1.05 -7.02 25.57
N LEU A 329 -1.16 -6.46 26.78
CA LEU A 329 -2.35 -5.79 27.27
C LEU A 329 -2.33 -4.35 26.72
N THR A 330 -3.29 -4.04 25.86
CA THR A 330 -3.46 -2.71 25.25
C THR A 330 -4.70 -2.05 25.84
N PRO A 331 -4.55 -1.03 26.69
CA PRO A 331 -5.68 -0.27 27.21
C PRO A 331 -6.27 0.63 26.13
N LYS A 332 -7.58 0.84 26.19
CA LYS A 332 -8.38 1.61 25.26
C LYS A 332 -9.40 2.42 26.04
N ALA A 333 -9.36 3.74 25.93
CA ALA A 333 -10.40 4.59 26.47
C ALA A 333 -11.69 4.39 25.69
N VAL A 334 -12.78 4.18 26.37
CA VAL A 334 -14.15 4.26 25.86
C VAL A 334 -14.72 5.57 26.37
N PHE A 335 -15.38 6.36 25.51
CA PHE A 335 -15.89 7.67 25.86
C PHE A 335 -17.23 7.96 25.19
N GLU A 336 -17.91 9.00 25.64
CA GLU A 336 -19.17 9.44 25.04
C GLU A 336 -18.98 9.68 23.54
N PRO A 337 -19.93 9.24 22.69
CA PRO A 337 -19.80 9.39 21.24
C PRO A 337 -19.55 10.84 20.84
N VAL A 338 -18.54 11.09 20.06
CA VAL A 338 -18.19 12.42 19.54
C VAL A 338 -18.00 12.39 18.04
N HIS A 339 -18.59 13.35 17.35
CA HIS A 339 -18.39 13.49 15.90
C HIS A 339 -17.07 14.19 15.61
N LEU A 340 -16.15 13.49 14.92
CA LEU A 340 -14.78 13.95 14.71
C LEU A 340 -14.34 13.59 13.28
N ALA A 341 -13.98 14.59 12.49
CA ALA A 341 -13.54 14.44 11.11
C ALA A 341 -14.46 13.48 10.32
N GLY A 342 -15.76 13.82 10.25
CA GLY A 342 -16.76 13.13 9.44
C GLY A 342 -17.24 11.76 9.96
N THR A 343 -16.77 11.28 11.12
CA THR A 343 -17.23 10.01 11.71
C THR A 343 -17.50 10.13 13.20
N THR A 344 -18.37 9.27 13.72
CA THR A 344 -18.61 9.15 15.15
C THR A 344 -17.56 8.24 15.76
N VAL A 345 -16.81 8.77 16.74
CA VAL A 345 -15.75 8.08 17.47
C VAL A 345 -16.21 7.84 18.90
N THR A 346 -16.01 6.63 19.41
CA THR A 346 -16.40 6.20 20.77
C THR A 346 -15.24 5.69 21.59
N ASN A 347 -14.05 5.59 21.00
CA ASN A 347 -12.91 5.01 21.68
C ASN A 347 -11.57 5.43 21.06
N ALA A 348 -10.50 5.42 21.86
CA ALA A 348 -9.13 5.68 21.43
C ALA A 348 -8.14 4.76 22.16
N THR A 349 -7.04 4.40 21.50
CA THR A 349 -5.99 3.62 22.15
C THR A 349 -5.26 4.44 23.19
N LEU A 350 -4.92 3.81 24.33
CA LEU A 350 -4.08 4.38 25.38
C LEU A 350 -2.69 3.72 25.41
N HIS A 351 -2.35 2.95 24.40
CA HIS A 351 -1.06 2.30 24.16
C HIS A 351 -0.58 1.37 25.29
N ASN A 352 -0.26 1.91 26.46
CA ASN A 352 0.28 1.19 27.61
C ASN A 352 0.04 1.96 28.92
N GLN A 353 0.51 1.41 30.06
CA GLN A 353 0.38 2.06 31.35
C GLN A 353 1.14 3.40 31.44
N ASP A 354 2.33 3.49 30.82
CA ASP A 354 3.14 4.70 30.86
C ASP A 354 2.45 5.90 30.22
N PHE A 355 1.75 5.67 29.10
CA PHE A 355 0.94 6.69 28.44
C PHE A 355 -0.23 7.17 29.31
N ILE A 356 -0.87 6.24 30.04
CA ILE A 356 -1.95 6.58 30.98
C ILE A 356 -1.38 7.42 32.12
N ASP A 357 -0.23 7.03 32.67
CA ASP A 357 0.41 7.72 33.78
C ASP A 357 0.92 9.11 33.38
N GLU A 358 1.56 9.23 32.18
CA GLU A 358 2.06 10.50 31.63
C GLU A 358 0.93 11.52 31.49
N LYS A 359 -0.19 11.12 30.92
CA LYS A 359 -1.35 11.99 30.72
C LYS A 359 -2.28 12.07 31.93
N ASP A 360 -2.09 11.19 32.92
CA ASP A 360 -2.95 11.03 34.08
C ASP A 360 -4.43 10.84 33.71
N ILE A 361 -4.69 9.88 32.79
CA ILE A 361 -6.04 9.59 32.28
C ILE A 361 -6.78 8.70 33.29
N ARG A 362 -8.01 9.11 33.66
CA ARG A 362 -8.88 8.40 34.60
C ARG A 362 -10.28 8.21 34.00
N VAL A 363 -10.98 7.20 34.46
CA VAL A 363 -12.42 7.04 34.15
C VAL A 363 -13.18 8.23 34.75
N GLY A 364 -14.06 8.84 33.97
CA GLY A 364 -14.80 10.05 34.33
C GLY A 364 -14.19 11.37 33.84
N ASP A 365 -12.92 11.36 33.39
CA ASP A 365 -12.25 12.58 32.92
C ASP A 365 -12.90 13.15 31.67
N ALA A 366 -12.95 14.47 31.58
CA ALA A 366 -13.11 15.19 30.34
C ALA A 366 -11.76 15.18 29.60
N ILE A 367 -11.78 14.73 28.37
CA ILE A 367 -10.59 14.58 27.51
C ILE A 367 -10.78 15.31 26.19
N VAL A 368 -9.67 15.70 25.58
CA VAL A 368 -9.64 16.18 24.20
C VAL A 368 -9.12 15.06 23.33
N VAL A 369 -9.88 14.73 22.29
CA VAL A 369 -9.54 13.69 21.31
C VAL A 369 -9.36 14.27 19.93
N ARG A 370 -8.49 13.66 19.14
CA ARG A 370 -8.31 13.93 17.70
C ARG A 370 -8.07 12.63 16.95
N LYS A 371 -8.03 12.70 15.63
CA LYS A 371 -7.54 11.58 14.82
C LYS A 371 -6.08 11.82 14.42
N ALA A 372 -5.18 10.95 14.86
CA ALA A 372 -3.80 10.92 14.41
C ALA A 372 -3.74 10.46 12.94
N GLY A 373 -3.07 11.23 12.08
CA GLY A 373 -3.01 10.93 10.65
C GLY A 373 -4.38 10.83 9.98
N GLU A 374 -5.39 11.53 10.52
CA GLU A 374 -6.78 11.56 10.03
C GLU A 374 -7.55 10.22 10.15
N ILE A 375 -6.93 9.20 10.70
CA ILE A 375 -7.48 7.84 10.76
C ILE A 375 -7.68 7.36 12.21
N ILE A 376 -6.64 7.41 13.05
CA ILE A 376 -6.61 6.74 14.36
C ILE A 376 -7.00 7.72 15.48
N PRO A 377 -8.10 7.46 16.22
CA PRO A 377 -8.45 8.28 17.38
C PRO A 377 -7.39 8.17 18.47
N GLU A 378 -6.96 9.32 19.01
CA GLU A 378 -6.03 9.41 20.14
C GLU A 378 -6.48 10.44 21.16
N VAL A 379 -6.11 10.23 22.43
CA VAL A 379 -6.30 11.21 23.49
C VAL A 379 -5.14 12.20 23.48
N VAL A 380 -5.44 13.46 23.19
CA VAL A 380 -4.45 14.56 23.17
C VAL A 380 -4.06 14.96 24.57
N ARG A 381 -5.05 15.30 25.41
CA ARG A 381 -4.87 15.75 26.79
C ARG A 381 -6.11 15.53 27.64
N VAL A 382 -5.93 15.53 28.95
CA VAL A 382 -6.98 15.56 29.95
C VAL A 382 -7.26 17.01 30.38
N LEU A 383 -8.53 17.37 30.51
CA LEU A 383 -8.97 18.65 31.06
C LEU A 383 -9.10 18.51 32.58
N LYS A 384 -7.98 18.68 33.30
CA LYS A 384 -7.89 18.43 34.76
C LYS A 384 -8.79 19.35 35.57
N ASP A 385 -9.08 20.55 35.06
CA ASP A 385 -10.02 21.52 35.63
C ASP A 385 -11.48 21.05 35.62
N LYS A 386 -11.81 20.10 34.73
CA LYS A 386 -13.14 19.48 34.58
C LYS A 386 -13.23 18.08 35.19
N ARG A 387 -12.21 17.65 35.90
CA ARG A 387 -12.14 16.31 36.51
C ARG A 387 -13.14 16.19 37.66
N PRO A 388 -13.99 15.16 37.68
CA PRO A 388 -14.86 14.90 38.84
C PRO A 388 -14.06 14.55 40.07
N ASP A 389 -14.55 15.01 41.24
CA ASP A 389 -13.97 14.64 42.52
C ASP A 389 -14.02 13.13 42.77
N GLY A 390 -13.00 12.58 43.42
CA GLY A 390 -12.95 11.16 43.78
C GLY A 390 -12.51 10.20 42.68
N THR A 391 -12.13 10.70 41.50
CA THR A 391 -11.57 9.84 40.45
C THR A 391 -10.24 9.23 40.89
N GLN A 392 -10.07 7.92 40.65
CA GLN A 392 -8.85 7.19 40.99
C GLN A 392 -7.91 7.04 39.79
N PRO A 393 -6.58 7.07 39.99
CA PRO A 393 -5.62 6.70 38.98
C PRO A 393 -5.91 5.29 38.44
N TYR A 394 -5.90 5.13 37.09
CA TYR A 394 -6.15 3.84 36.47
C TYR A 394 -4.88 2.99 36.45
N ARG A 395 -5.02 1.70 36.75
CA ARG A 395 -3.95 0.69 36.63
C ARG A 395 -4.42 -0.46 35.82
N LEU A 396 -3.52 -0.97 34.95
CA LEU A 396 -3.76 -2.22 34.25
C LEU A 396 -3.97 -3.35 35.25
N PRO A 397 -4.85 -4.32 34.96
CA PRO A 397 -5.10 -5.45 35.87
C PRO A 397 -3.84 -6.31 36.04
N ASP A 398 -3.66 -6.88 37.22
CA ASP A 398 -2.58 -7.82 37.56
C ASP A 398 -2.80 -9.20 36.96
N ARG A 399 -3.99 -9.45 36.42
CA ARG A 399 -4.38 -10.69 35.74
C ARG A 399 -4.96 -10.39 34.37
N CYS A 400 -4.66 -11.30 33.43
CA CYS A 400 -5.22 -11.23 32.09
C CYS A 400 -6.75 -11.25 32.11
N PRO A 401 -7.45 -10.27 31.51
CA PRO A 401 -8.91 -10.23 31.53
C PRO A 401 -9.57 -11.37 30.74
N VAL A 402 -8.80 -12.11 29.92
CA VAL A 402 -9.33 -13.20 29.09
C VAL A 402 -9.14 -14.58 29.72
N CYS A 403 -7.95 -14.85 30.28
CA CYS A 403 -7.64 -16.20 30.80
C CYS A 403 -7.36 -16.25 32.32
N GLY A 404 -7.32 -15.10 32.99
CA GLY A 404 -7.03 -15.02 34.42
C GLY A 404 -5.56 -15.28 34.84
N ALA A 405 -4.67 -15.61 33.90
CA ALA A 405 -3.26 -15.80 34.19
C ALA A 405 -2.59 -14.50 34.66
N PRO A 406 -1.53 -14.54 35.47
CA PRO A 406 -0.77 -13.36 35.86
C PRO A 406 -0.28 -12.61 34.63
N VAL A 407 -0.09 -11.28 34.78
CA VAL A 407 0.57 -10.47 33.75
C VAL A 407 1.97 -10.09 34.22
N TYR A 408 2.86 -9.85 33.28
CA TYR A 408 4.25 -9.50 33.55
C TYR A 408 4.70 -8.34 32.65
N ARG A 409 5.47 -7.42 33.23
CA ARG A 409 6.15 -6.37 32.49
C ARG A 409 7.67 -6.52 32.72
N ALA A 410 8.41 -6.71 31.66
CA ALA A 410 9.86 -6.80 31.74
C ALA A 410 10.48 -5.43 32.08
N GLU A 411 11.60 -5.45 32.79
CA GLU A 411 12.34 -4.24 33.11
C GLU A 411 12.80 -3.55 31.81
N GLY A 412 12.55 -2.24 31.71
CA GLY A 412 12.84 -1.46 30.49
C GLY A 412 11.83 -1.59 29.36
N GLU A 413 10.83 -2.49 29.45
CA GLU A 413 9.73 -2.55 28.47
C GLU A 413 8.51 -1.75 28.94
N SER A 414 7.84 -1.06 28.01
CA SER A 414 6.55 -0.39 28.26
C SER A 414 5.36 -1.34 28.20
N ALA A 415 5.53 -2.54 27.61
CA ALA A 415 4.46 -3.49 27.36
C ALA A 415 4.24 -4.45 28.55
N THR A 416 3.03 -4.47 29.09
CA THR A 416 2.54 -5.49 30.03
C THR A 416 1.95 -6.67 29.25
N ARG A 417 2.29 -7.92 29.62
CA ARG A 417 1.92 -9.11 28.84
C ARG A 417 1.27 -10.18 29.71
N CYS A 418 0.29 -10.86 29.15
CA CYS A 418 -0.27 -12.09 29.69
C CYS A 418 0.77 -13.21 29.63
N THR A 419 0.99 -13.94 30.73
CA THR A 419 1.91 -15.09 30.79
C THR A 419 1.23 -16.43 30.52
N GLY A 420 -0.09 -16.44 30.30
CA GLY A 420 -0.83 -17.68 30.04
C GLY A 420 -0.55 -18.25 28.66
N ALA A 421 0.09 -19.42 28.61
CA ALA A 421 0.44 -20.11 27.35
C ALA A 421 -0.80 -20.51 26.52
N GLU A 422 -1.90 -20.83 27.19
CA GLU A 422 -3.16 -21.25 26.56
C GLU A 422 -4.21 -20.13 26.56
N CYS A 423 -3.81 -18.87 26.55
CA CYS A 423 -4.74 -17.75 26.58
C CYS A 423 -5.59 -17.71 25.27
N PRO A 424 -6.93 -17.82 25.36
CA PRO A 424 -7.80 -17.85 24.17
C PRO A 424 -7.66 -16.63 23.26
N ALA A 425 -7.39 -15.44 23.83
CA ALA A 425 -7.18 -14.23 23.06
C ALA A 425 -5.87 -14.30 22.23
N GLN A 426 -4.86 -14.94 22.75
CA GLN A 426 -3.61 -15.17 22.02
C GLN A 426 -3.81 -16.21 20.93
N LEU A 427 -4.50 -17.31 21.24
CA LEU A 427 -4.81 -18.36 20.28
C LEU A 427 -5.60 -17.81 19.08
N LEU A 428 -6.70 -17.12 19.31
CA LEU A 428 -7.51 -16.53 18.25
C LEU A 428 -6.70 -15.57 17.37
N ARG A 429 -5.89 -14.71 17.99
CA ARG A 429 -5.04 -13.77 17.27
C ARG A 429 -3.91 -14.45 16.51
N ASN A 430 -3.31 -15.50 17.10
CA ASN A 430 -2.29 -16.31 16.44
C ASN A 430 -2.86 -17.04 15.23
N LEU A 431 -4.06 -17.64 15.36
CA LEU A 431 -4.78 -18.28 14.25
C LEU A 431 -5.17 -17.28 13.16
N THR A 432 -5.65 -16.09 13.54
CA THR A 432 -5.98 -15.01 12.58
C THR A 432 -4.73 -14.57 11.80
N HIS A 433 -3.59 -14.48 12.47
CA HIS A 433 -2.33 -14.20 11.78
C HIS A 433 -1.92 -15.36 10.89
N PHE A 434 -2.00 -16.60 11.39
CA PHE A 434 -1.64 -17.81 10.65
C PHE A 434 -2.40 -17.93 9.33
N THR A 435 -3.70 -17.60 9.33
CA THR A 435 -4.55 -17.68 8.12
C THR A 435 -4.47 -16.45 7.22
N SER A 436 -3.81 -15.37 7.66
CA SER A 436 -3.76 -14.10 6.91
C SER A 436 -3.01 -14.22 5.57
N ARG A 437 -3.26 -13.26 4.67
CA ARG A 437 -2.64 -13.16 3.33
C ARG A 437 -1.11 -13.13 3.36
N GLU A 438 -0.54 -12.49 4.38
CA GLU A 438 0.92 -12.39 4.56
C GLU A 438 1.55 -13.68 5.09
N ALA A 439 0.74 -14.56 5.68
CA ALA A 439 1.11 -15.83 6.26
C ALA A 439 0.67 -17.00 5.36
N MET A 440 -0.16 -17.93 5.85
CA MET A 440 -0.58 -19.11 5.07
C MET A 440 -1.67 -18.82 4.03
N ASP A 441 -2.19 -17.60 3.95
CA ASP A 441 -3.13 -17.14 2.91
C ASP A 441 -4.34 -18.07 2.73
N ILE A 442 -5.06 -18.32 3.81
CA ILE A 442 -6.20 -19.25 3.82
C ILE A 442 -7.50 -18.48 3.64
N ASP A 443 -7.92 -18.33 2.39
CA ASP A 443 -9.15 -17.64 2.03
C ASP A 443 -10.40 -18.28 2.67
N GLY A 444 -11.33 -17.44 3.14
CA GLY A 444 -12.58 -17.89 3.75
C GLY A 444 -12.45 -18.33 5.21
N VAL A 445 -11.22 -18.33 5.78
CA VAL A 445 -10.97 -18.65 7.20
C VAL A 445 -10.57 -17.38 7.94
N GLY A 446 -11.54 -16.47 8.10
CA GLY A 446 -11.35 -15.18 8.78
C GLY A 446 -11.63 -15.25 10.31
N PRO A 447 -11.46 -14.09 11.01
CA PRO A 447 -11.59 -14.01 12.48
C PRO A 447 -12.89 -14.54 13.03
N ALA A 448 -14.03 -14.29 12.36
CA ALA A 448 -15.35 -14.73 12.83
C ALA A 448 -15.51 -16.26 12.79
N LEU A 449 -14.98 -16.93 11.78
CA LEU A 449 -14.98 -18.39 11.71
C LEU A 449 -14.01 -18.99 12.73
N LEU A 450 -12.81 -18.41 12.84
CA LEU A 450 -11.79 -18.85 13.83
C LEU A 450 -12.33 -18.74 15.26
N GLU A 451 -13.06 -17.67 15.58
CA GLU A 451 -13.68 -17.48 16.89
C GLU A 451 -14.70 -18.58 17.19
N GLN A 452 -15.54 -18.94 16.23
CA GLN A 452 -16.47 -20.06 16.38
C GLN A 452 -15.75 -21.39 16.58
N LEU A 453 -14.69 -21.66 15.81
CA LEU A 453 -13.90 -22.89 15.90
C LEU A 453 -13.20 -23.03 17.26
N VAL A 454 -12.63 -21.94 17.76
CA VAL A 454 -11.98 -21.89 19.07
C VAL A 454 -13.00 -22.06 20.21
N ASN A 455 -14.13 -21.35 20.13
CA ASN A 455 -15.20 -21.44 21.15
C ASN A 455 -15.87 -22.83 21.16
N ALA A 456 -16.01 -23.48 20.01
CA ALA A 456 -16.49 -24.84 19.89
C ALA A 456 -15.45 -25.90 20.32
N GLY A 457 -14.19 -25.50 20.64
CA GLY A 457 -13.10 -26.40 21.00
C GLY A 457 -12.58 -27.25 19.83
N LEU A 458 -12.96 -26.93 18.60
CA LEU A 458 -12.57 -27.65 17.38
C LEU A 458 -11.12 -27.34 16.97
N VAL A 459 -10.62 -26.15 17.31
CA VAL A 459 -9.26 -25.69 17.01
C VAL A 459 -8.60 -25.15 18.29
N ARG A 460 -7.49 -25.75 18.69
CA ARG A 460 -6.67 -25.38 19.86
C ARG A 460 -5.27 -24.95 19.47
N LYS A 461 -4.81 -25.33 18.27
CA LYS A 461 -3.53 -24.95 17.66
C LYS A 461 -3.67 -24.87 16.14
N ALA A 462 -2.72 -24.22 15.47
CA ALA A 462 -2.81 -23.99 14.03
C ALA A 462 -2.89 -25.28 13.19
N SER A 463 -2.25 -26.36 13.65
CA SER A 463 -2.30 -27.65 12.96
C SER A 463 -3.71 -28.28 12.94
N ASP A 464 -4.58 -27.93 13.91
CA ASP A 464 -5.94 -28.49 13.97
C ASP A 464 -6.80 -27.99 12.80
N LEU A 465 -6.47 -26.86 12.19
CA LEU A 465 -7.13 -26.35 10.99
C LEU A 465 -7.10 -27.38 9.85
N TYR A 466 -6.02 -28.13 9.72
CA TYR A 466 -5.80 -29.10 8.64
C TYR A 466 -6.56 -30.44 8.83
N SER A 467 -7.20 -30.62 9.97
CA SER A 467 -8.08 -31.76 10.25
C SER A 467 -9.58 -31.46 10.16
N LEU A 468 -9.92 -30.21 9.83
CA LEU A 468 -11.31 -29.80 9.67
C LEU A 468 -11.94 -30.40 8.38
N ASP A 469 -13.17 -30.87 8.49
CA ASP A 469 -13.93 -31.39 7.36
C ASP A 469 -15.14 -30.49 7.02
N VAL A 470 -15.68 -30.69 5.81
CA VAL A 470 -16.80 -29.90 5.28
C VAL A 470 -18.05 -30.02 6.13
N GLN A 471 -18.31 -31.22 6.71
CA GLN A 471 -19.53 -31.48 7.48
C GLN A 471 -19.51 -30.74 8.80
N THR A 472 -18.36 -30.74 9.48
CA THR A 472 -18.13 -30.01 10.72
C THR A 472 -18.29 -28.50 10.51
N LEU A 473 -17.66 -27.96 9.44
CA LEU A 473 -17.76 -26.52 9.14
C LEU A 473 -19.17 -26.09 8.75
N ALA A 474 -19.91 -26.91 8.01
CA ALA A 474 -21.25 -26.59 7.58
C ALA A 474 -22.30 -26.53 8.73
N GLN A 475 -21.92 -26.98 9.94
CA GLN A 475 -22.76 -26.89 11.14
C GLN A 475 -22.59 -25.59 11.91
N LEU A 476 -21.56 -24.77 11.55
CA LEU A 476 -21.28 -23.50 12.21
C LEU A 476 -22.24 -22.41 11.73
N ASP A 477 -22.48 -21.41 12.57
CA ASP A 477 -23.37 -20.28 12.26
C ASP A 477 -22.93 -19.55 10.98
N ARG A 478 -23.89 -19.30 10.09
CA ARG A 478 -23.70 -18.61 8.80
C ARG A 478 -22.71 -19.30 7.83
N MET A 479 -22.42 -20.58 8.04
CA MET A 479 -21.56 -21.38 7.19
C MET A 479 -22.38 -22.36 6.34
N GLY A 480 -22.66 -21.98 5.07
CA GLY A 480 -23.30 -22.86 4.12
C GLY A 480 -22.34 -23.91 3.55
N LEU A 481 -22.89 -25.01 2.99
CA LEU A 481 -22.09 -26.12 2.43
C LEU A 481 -21.03 -25.66 1.42
N LYS A 482 -21.37 -24.72 0.52
CA LYS A 482 -20.42 -24.18 -0.46
C LYS A 482 -19.28 -23.40 0.19
N SER A 483 -19.57 -22.60 1.21
CA SER A 483 -18.56 -21.84 1.97
C SER A 483 -17.65 -22.79 2.74
N ALA A 484 -18.20 -23.84 3.36
CA ALA A 484 -17.44 -24.88 4.04
C ALA A 484 -16.50 -25.62 3.07
N GLN A 485 -16.99 -26.00 1.88
CA GLN A 485 -16.17 -26.61 0.83
C GLN A 485 -15.02 -25.70 0.38
N ASN A 486 -15.29 -24.40 0.18
CA ASN A 486 -14.28 -23.43 -0.21
C ASN A 486 -13.22 -23.26 0.89
N ALA A 487 -13.63 -23.19 2.16
CA ALA A 487 -12.72 -23.05 3.30
C ALA A 487 -11.79 -24.27 3.44
N VAL A 488 -12.35 -25.50 3.39
CA VAL A 488 -11.55 -26.74 3.44
C VAL A 488 -10.58 -26.81 2.25
N ALA A 489 -11.04 -26.46 1.04
CA ALA A 489 -10.18 -26.43 -0.13
C ALA A 489 -9.06 -25.37 -0.02
N ALA A 490 -9.31 -24.22 0.60
CA ALA A 490 -8.30 -23.18 0.85
C ALA A 490 -7.28 -23.66 1.90
N ILE A 491 -7.74 -24.29 2.98
CA ILE A 491 -6.86 -24.91 3.99
C ILE A 491 -5.95 -25.96 3.33
N ASP A 492 -6.52 -26.81 2.48
CA ASP A 492 -5.75 -27.88 1.85
C ASP A 492 -4.71 -27.32 0.84
N ARG A 493 -5.10 -26.31 0.05
CA ARG A 493 -4.14 -25.61 -0.84
C ARG A 493 -3.00 -24.97 -0.09
N SER A 494 -3.24 -24.42 1.10
CA SER A 494 -2.20 -23.74 1.88
C SER A 494 -1.07 -24.67 2.31
N LYS A 495 -1.28 -25.99 2.34
CA LYS A 495 -0.22 -26.98 2.61
C LYS A 495 0.95 -26.88 1.63
N GLN A 496 0.71 -26.39 0.41
CA GLN A 496 1.72 -26.26 -0.65
C GLN A 496 2.50 -24.93 -0.59
N ASN A 497 2.14 -24.03 0.32
CA ASN A 497 2.81 -22.74 0.45
C ASN A 497 4.30 -22.92 0.78
N ASP A 498 5.10 -21.96 0.31
CA ASP A 498 6.54 -21.94 0.56
C ASP A 498 6.86 -21.82 2.06
N LEU A 499 8.01 -22.35 2.46
CA LEU A 499 8.53 -22.25 3.84
C LEU A 499 8.52 -20.83 4.39
N SER A 500 8.77 -19.82 3.55
CA SER A 500 8.75 -18.41 3.94
C SER A 500 7.38 -17.98 4.47
N LYS A 501 6.29 -18.46 3.86
CA LYS A 501 4.92 -18.23 4.32
C LYS A 501 4.67 -18.88 5.68
N LEU A 502 5.12 -20.12 5.85
CA LEU A 502 5.01 -20.84 7.12
C LEU A 502 5.79 -20.15 8.23
N LEU A 503 7.03 -19.74 8.01
CA LEU A 503 7.84 -19.00 8.99
C LEU A 503 7.17 -17.70 9.43
N CYS A 504 6.60 -16.96 8.48
CA CYS A 504 5.80 -15.77 8.81
C CYS A 504 4.57 -16.15 9.66
N ALA A 505 3.88 -17.24 9.30
CA ALA A 505 2.65 -17.71 9.95
C ALA A 505 2.85 -18.16 11.40
N LEU A 506 4.02 -18.72 11.73
CA LEU A 506 4.36 -19.12 13.09
C LEU A 506 4.42 -17.94 14.08
N GLY A 507 4.46 -16.69 13.59
CA GLY A 507 4.38 -15.49 14.41
C GLY A 507 5.58 -15.32 15.37
N ILE A 508 6.73 -15.86 15.01
CA ILE A 508 7.96 -15.73 15.79
C ILE A 508 8.35 -14.26 15.89
N ARG A 509 8.68 -13.81 17.08
CA ARG A 509 9.02 -12.40 17.33
C ARG A 509 10.15 -11.94 16.41
N GLN A 510 9.99 -10.77 15.79
CA GLN A 510 10.89 -10.14 14.81
C GLN A 510 11.01 -10.88 13.45
N ILE A 511 10.31 -11.99 13.25
CA ILE A 511 10.24 -12.67 11.97
C ILE A 511 8.97 -12.25 11.25
N GLY A 512 9.08 -11.21 10.42
CA GLY A 512 8.04 -10.80 9.48
C GLY A 512 8.29 -11.40 8.08
N THR A 513 7.51 -11.00 7.10
CA THR A 513 7.56 -11.52 5.72
C THR A 513 8.97 -11.47 5.11
N LYS A 514 9.70 -10.35 5.29
CA LYS A 514 11.05 -10.18 4.75
C LYS A 514 12.07 -11.13 5.41
N ALA A 515 12.11 -11.16 6.75
CA ALA A 515 13.00 -12.02 7.48
C ALA A 515 12.70 -13.51 7.23
N ALA A 516 11.42 -13.88 7.18
CA ALA A 516 10.97 -15.23 6.86
C ALA A 516 11.47 -15.68 5.47
N ARG A 517 11.39 -14.78 4.47
CA ARG A 517 11.83 -15.07 3.11
C ARG A 517 13.35 -15.30 3.02
N VAL A 518 14.16 -14.40 3.58
CA VAL A 518 15.63 -14.56 3.51
C VAL A 518 16.11 -15.80 4.28
N LEU A 519 15.45 -16.13 5.41
CA LEU A 519 15.74 -17.37 6.14
C LEU A 519 15.36 -18.62 5.34
N ALA A 520 14.17 -18.65 4.74
CA ALA A 520 13.71 -19.76 3.92
C ALA A 520 14.64 -19.99 2.71
N GLN A 521 15.02 -18.94 2.02
CA GLN A 521 15.96 -18.99 0.89
C GLN A 521 17.34 -19.50 1.32
N ARG A 522 17.85 -19.03 2.48
CA ARG A 522 19.20 -19.41 2.94
C ARG A 522 19.32 -20.85 3.43
N PHE A 523 18.30 -21.32 4.17
CA PHE A 523 18.36 -22.65 4.81
C PHE A 523 17.60 -23.73 4.04
N GLY A 524 16.73 -23.37 3.12
CA GLY A 524 16.02 -24.29 2.22
C GLY A 524 14.97 -25.19 2.89
N SER A 525 15.12 -25.51 4.16
CA SER A 525 14.17 -26.36 4.90
C SER A 525 14.05 -25.96 6.38
N MET A 526 12.90 -26.31 6.97
CA MET A 526 12.63 -26.11 8.40
C MET A 526 13.66 -26.84 9.27
N ASP A 527 14.01 -28.09 8.91
CA ASP A 527 14.97 -28.90 9.68
C ASP A 527 16.36 -28.25 9.66
N ALA A 528 16.82 -27.72 8.54
CA ALA A 528 18.10 -27.01 8.45
C ALA A 528 18.08 -25.71 9.30
N LEU A 529 16.98 -24.95 9.23
CA LEU A 529 16.82 -23.71 10.02
C LEU A 529 16.78 -23.99 11.53
N MET A 530 16.11 -25.05 11.96
CA MET A 530 16.02 -25.44 13.39
C MET A 530 17.38 -25.87 13.97
N ASN A 531 18.29 -26.36 13.15
CA ASN A 531 19.64 -26.80 13.56
C ASN A 531 20.71 -25.71 13.37
N ALA A 532 20.35 -24.55 12.82
CA ALA A 532 21.29 -23.46 12.57
C ALA A 532 21.84 -22.84 13.86
N THR A 533 23.12 -22.50 13.89
CA THR A 533 23.76 -21.80 15.01
C THR A 533 23.43 -20.31 14.99
N VAL A 534 23.69 -19.58 16.10
CA VAL A 534 23.50 -18.13 16.15
C VAL A 534 24.38 -17.44 15.11
N GLU A 535 25.59 -17.92 14.92
CA GLU A 535 26.57 -17.39 13.96
C GLU A 535 26.06 -17.56 12.52
N GLU A 536 25.49 -18.70 12.18
CA GLU A 536 24.91 -18.96 10.85
C GLU A 536 23.66 -18.09 10.60
N LEU A 537 22.83 -17.91 11.63
CA LEU A 537 21.65 -17.05 11.55
C LEU A 537 22.03 -15.56 11.38
N THR A 538 23.03 -15.07 12.12
CA THR A 538 23.50 -13.69 12.04
C THR A 538 24.27 -13.39 10.75
N ALA A 539 24.74 -14.41 10.04
CA ALA A 539 25.32 -14.24 8.71
C ALA A 539 24.29 -13.96 7.62
N VAL A 540 22.99 -14.12 7.93
CA VAL A 540 21.89 -13.81 7.01
C VAL A 540 21.59 -12.31 7.06
N ASP A 541 21.44 -11.67 5.90
CA ASP A 541 21.08 -10.24 5.81
C ASP A 541 19.78 -9.95 6.57
N ASP A 542 19.74 -8.81 7.25
CA ASP A 542 18.60 -8.35 8.08
C ASP A 542 18.33 -9.19 9.35
N ILE A 543 19.14 -10.20 9.67
CA ILE A 543 19.03 -10.97 10.90
C ILE A 543 20.13 -10.55 11.88
N GLY A 544 19.78 -9.72 12.86
CA GLY A 544 20.69 -9.34 13.94
C GLY A 544 20.77 -10.39 15.04
N GLU A 545 21.76 -10.26 15.93
CA GLU A 545 22.02 -11.18 17.04
C GLU A 545 20.80 -11.40 17.93
N ILE A 546 20.03 -10.34 18.24
CA ILE A 546 18.81 -10.40 19.05
C ILE A 546 17.76 -11.29 18.35
N THR A 547 17.57 -11.12 17.03
CA THR A 547 16.61 -11.92 16.24
C THR A 547 17.04 -13.38 16.18
N ALA A 548 18.33 -13.65 15.96
CA ALA A 548 18.89 -15.01 15.95
C ALA A 548 18.70 -15.73 17.29
N GLN A 549 18.96 -15.06 18.41
CA GLN A 549 18.73 -15.61 19.75
C GLN A 549 17.25 -15.90 20.04
N PHE A 550 16.32 -15.02 19.58
CA PHE A 550 14.88 -15.27 19.68
C PHE A 550 14.46 -16.49 18.88
N LEU A 551 14.96 -16.62 17.67
CA LEU A 551 14.65 -17.75 16.79
C LEU A 551 15.13 -19.08 17.41
N GLN A 552 16.37 -19.14 17.91
CA GLN A 552 16.89 -20.32 18.59
C GLN A 552 16.09 -20.69 19.84
N ARG A 553 15.75 -19.71 20.69
CA ARG A 553 14.93 -19.96 21.89
C ARG A 553 13.55 -20.49 21.52
N TRP A 554 12.96 -19.97 20.46
CA TRP A 554 11.65 -20.40 19.98
C TRP A 554 11.71 -21.85 19.47
N PHE A 555 12.74 -22.23 18.72
CA PHE A 555 12.95 -23.62 18.27
C PHE A 555 13.39 -24.57 19.39
N ALA A 556 13.96 -24.07 20.48
CA ALA A 556 14.31 -24.87 21.66
C ALA A 556 13.08 -25.19 22.51
N ASP A 557 12.01 -24.40 22.41
CA ASP A 557 10.78 -24.60 23.19
C ASP A 557 10.03 -25.86 22.73
N GLY A 558 9.58 -26.69 23.68
CA GLY A 558 8.89 -27.94 23.41
C GLY A 558 7.56 -27.74 22.67
N GLN A 559 6.75 -26.72 23.05
CA GLN A 559 5.46 -26.46 22.39
C GLN A 559 5.65 -26.03 20.94
N SER A 560 6.70 -25.26 20.66
CA SER A 560 7.04 -24.82 19.30
C SER A 560 7.44 -26.02 18.42
N ARG A 561 8.23 -26.95 18.94
CA ARG A 561 8.60 -28.19 18.25
C ARG A 561 7.39 -29.07 17.98
N ASP A 562 6.53 -29.26 18.98
CA ASP A 562 5.29 -30.04 18.84
C ASP A 562 4.35 -29.43 17.79
N LEU A 563 4.30 -28.10 17.70
CA LEU A 563 3.53 -27.40 16.67
C LEU A 563 4.09 -27.67 15.26
N ILE A 564 5.42 -27.54 15.08
CA ILE A 564 6.08 -27.80 13.80
C ILE A 564 5.85 -29.25 13.38
N GLU A 565 6.07 -30.22 14.28
CA GLU A 565 5.86 -31.63 13.99
C GLU A 565 4.39 -31.95 13.66
N SER A 566 3.44 -31.33 14.37
CA SER A 566 2.01 -31.46 14.07
C SER A 566 1.64 -30.92 12.69
N LEU A 567 2.23 -29.77 12.27
CA LEU A 567 2.04 -29.19 10.94
C LEU A 567 2.68 -30.07 9.85
N LYS A 568 3.88 -30.62 10.11
CA LYS A 568 4.56 -31.55 9.21
C LYS A 568 3.71 -32.82 8.99
N ASN A 569 3.17 -33.39 10.08
CA ASN A 569 2.30 -34.56 10.03
C ASN A 569 0.96 -34.28 9.35
N ALA A 570 0.47 -33.03 9.37
CA ALA A 570 -0.70 -32.57 8.61
C ALA A 570 -0.41 -32.37 7.11
N GLY A 571 0.85 -32.55 6.67
CA GLY A 571 1.25 -32.44 5.27
C GLY A 571 1.58 -31.02 4.82
N VAL A 572 1.85 -30.09 5.75
CA VAL A 572 2.30 -28.73 5.42
C VAL A 572 3.73 -28.77 4.90
N ASN A 573 4.00 -28.06 3.82
CA ASN A 573 5.32 -27.98 3.22
C ASN A 573 6.36 -27.35 4.17
N MET A 574 7.46 -28.05 4.40
CA MET A 574 8.58 -27.65 5.28
C MET A 574 9.82 -27.21 4.49
N SER A 575 9.69 -27.00 3.19
CA SER A 575 10.80 -26.65 2.31
C SER A 575 10.51 -25.38 1.52
N SER A 576 11.56 -24.63 1.17
CA SER A 576 11.45 -23.46 0.29
C SER A 576 11.67 -23.86 -1.16
N THR A 577 10.74 -23.45 -2.02
CA THR A 577 10.88 -23.55 -3.47
C THR A 577 11.67 -22.38 -4.06
N GLU A 578 11.85 -21.31 -3.27
CA GLU A 578 12.67 -20.14 -3.61
C GLU A 578 14.12 -20.29 -3.14
N ALA A 579 14.48 -21.43 -2.50
CA ALA A 579 15.87 -21.69 -2.10
C ALA A 579 16.72 -21.98 -3.34
N PRO A 580 17.95 -21.45 -3.41
CA PRO A 580 18.86 -21.76 -4.52
C PRO A 580 19.04 -23.27 -4.65
N GLN A 581 18.70 -23.83 -5.79
CA GLN A 581 18.90 -25.26 -6.07
C GLN A 581 20.38 -25.62 -6.28
N ASP A 582 21.21 -24.60 -6.50
CA ASP A 582 22.61 -24.69 -6.74
C ASP A 582 23.35 -23.64 -5.89
N LEU A 583 24.27 -24.10 -5.05
CA LEU A 583 25.01 -23.23 -4.12
C LEU A 583 26.45 -22.94 -4.60
N ARG A 584 26.76 -23.11 -5.90
CA ARG A 584 28.11 -22.89 -6.45
C ARG A 584 28.66 -21.47 -6.22
N PHE A 585 27.81 -20.48 -6.00
CA PHE A 585 28.19 -19.11 -5.67
C PHE A 585 28.03 -18.79 -4.16
N ALA A 586 27.79 -19.78 -3.32
CA ALA A 586 27.66 -19.56 -1.88
C ALA A 586 28.91 -18.86 -1.31
N GLY A 587 28.69 -17.77 -0.56
CA GLY A 587 29.76 -16.96 0.02
C GLY A 587 30.51 -16.06 -0.97
N LYS A 588 30.17 -16.07 -2.26
CA LYS A 588 30.78 -15.20 -3.28
C LYS A 588 29.96 -13.93 -3.49
N THR A 589 30.66 -12.78 -3.58
CA THR A 589 30.05 -11.50 -3.85
C THR A 589 30.43 -11.02 -5.25
N PHE A 590 29.44 -10.72 -6.07
CA PHE A 590 29.59 -10.22 -7.44
C PHE A 590 29.27 -8.75 -7.51
N VAL A 591 29.94 -8.00 -8.40
CA VAL A 591 29.60 -6.62 -8.72
C VAL A 591 29.44 -6.48 -10.23
N LEU A 592 28.28 -5.98 -10.67
CA LEU A 592 28.00 -5.76 -12.07
C LEU A 592 28.39 -4.34 -12.47
N THR A 593 29.09 -4.18 -13.60
CA THR A 593 29.53 -2.89 -14.12
C THR A 593 29.43 -2.83 -15.64
N GLY A 594 29.15 -1.64 -16.18
CA GLY A 594 28.92 -1.46 -17.62
C GLY A 594 27.51 -1.87 -18.06
N SER A 595 27.24 -1.80 -19.34
CA SER A 595 26.02 -2.26 -19.99
C SER A 595 26.18 -3.72 -20.36
N LEU A 596 25.36 -4.57 -19.75
CA LEU A 596 25.31 -5.99 -20.10
C LEU A 596 24.49 -6.15 -21.38
N THR A 597 24.93 -7.02 -22.28
CA THR A 597 24.33 -7.21 -23.61
C THR A 597 23.42 -8.44 -23.67
N ARG A 598 23.69 -9.45 -22.81
CA ARG A 598 22.97 -10.74 -22.79
C ARG A 598 21.88 -10.83 -21.73
N PHE A 599 21.92 -10.00 -20.73
CA PHE A 599 20.87 -9.90 -19.68
C PHE A 599 20.72 -8.45 -19.21
N THR A 600 19.55 -8.15 -18.69
CA THR A 600 19.38 -6.96 -17.87
C THR A 600 20.15 -7.11 -16.54
N ARG A 601 20.41 -6.00 -15.87
CA ARG A 601 21.07 -6.03 -14.57
C ARG A 601 20.30 -6.87 -13.55
N ASP A 602 18.98 -6.74 -13.56
CA ASP A 602 18.10 -7.47 -12.64
C ASP A 602 18.10 -8.98 -12.91
N GLU A 603 18.17 -9.39 -14.17
CA GLU A 603 18.31 -10.81 -14.57
C GLU A 603 19.68 -11.39 -14.12
N ALA A 604 20.75 -10.62 -14.29
CA ALA A 604 22.07 -11.06 -13.82
C ALA A 604 22.15 -11.16 -12.28
N GLU A 605 21.52 -10.21 -11.56
CA GLU A 605 21.40 -10.25 -10.09
C GLU A 605 20.56 -11.46 -9.63
N ALA A 606 19.46 -11.77 -10.33
CA ALA A 606 18.67 -12.95 -10.07
C ALA A 606 19.45 -14.27 -10.29
N LEU A 607 20.18 -14.37 -11.40
CA LEU A 607 21.03 -15.53 -11.69
C LEU A 607 22.12 -15.76 -10.62
N ILE A 608 22.72 -14.69 -10.12
CA ILE A 608 23.69 -14.79 -9.01
C ILE A 608 23.01 -15.29 -7.74
N ALA A 609 21.83 -14.77 -7.42
CA ALA A 609 21.07 -15.18 -6.26
C ALA A 609 20.57 -16.62 -6.35
N ASP A 610 20.10 -17.06 -7.52
CA ASP A 610 19.63 -18.43 -7.78
C ASP A 610 20.72 -19.48 -7.58
N HIS A 611 22.00 -19.07 -7.68
CA HIS A 611 23.16 -19.92 -7.42
C HIS A 611 23.81 -19.66 -6.04
N GLY A 612 23.09 -18.99 -5.13
CA GLY A 612 23.53 -18.74 -3.74
C GLY A 612 24.57 -17.64 -3.58
N GLY A 613 24.83 -16.82 -4.62
CA GLY A 613 25.76 -15.69 -4.58
C GLY A 613 25.08 -14.39 -4.13
N LYS A 614 25.89 -13.35 -3.91
CA LYS A 614 25.43 -12.00 -3.55
C LYS A 614 25.83 -10.98 -4.62
N ALA A 615 24.89 -10.19 -5.10
CA ALA A 615 25.18 -9.02 -5.91
C ALA A 615 25.37 -7.77 -5.02
N ALA A 616 26.41 -6.97 -5.28
CA ALA A 616 26.72 -5.77 -4.53
C ALA A 616 26.88 -4.54 -5.44
N GLY A 617 26.45 -3.38 -4.95
CA GLY A 617 26.49 -2.12 -5.69
C GLY A 617 27.89 -1.51 -5.84
N SER A 618 28.89 -1.91 -5.04
CA SER A 618 30.23 -1.32 -5.03
C SER A 618 31.32 -2.37 -4.86
N VAL A 619 32.49 -2.14 -5.47
CA VAL A 619 33.66 -3.01 -5.37
C VAL A 619 34.42 -2.74 -4.06
N SER A 620 34.77 -3.80 -3.34
CA SER A 620 35.55 -3.79 -2.10
C SER A 620 36.48 -5.01 -2.05
N LYS A 621 37.36 -5.08 -1.05
CA LYS A 621 38.23 -6.27 -0.82
C LYS A 621 37.46 -7.57 -0.55
N LYS A 622 36.15 -7.48 -0.25
CA LYS A 622 35.27 -8.62 -0.04
C LYS A 622 34.55 -9.05 -1.33
N THR A 623 34.74 -8.34 -2.45
CA THR A 623 34.16 -8.70 -3.75
C THR A 623 34.92 -9.86 -4.35
N SER A 624 34.22 -10.94 -4.69
CA SER A 624 34.81 -12.15 -5.27
C SER A 624 35.02 -12.03 -6.77
N TYR A 625 34.08 -11.41 -7.48
CA TYR A 625 34.12 -11.21 -8.92
C TYR A 625 33.47 -9.89 -9.33
N VAL A 626 33.98 -9.31 -10.41
CA VAL A 626 33.32 -8.20 -11.09
C VAL A 626 32.94 -8.64 -12.51
N VAL A 627 31.65 -8.62 -12.85
CA VAL A 627 31.19 -8.90 -14.22
C VAL A 627 31.14 -7.59 -14.97
N ALA A 628 31.91 -7.48 -16.04
CA ALA A 628 32.08 -6.28 -16.83
C ALA A 628 31.41 -6.44 -18.22
N GLY A 629 30.38 -5.63 -18.47
CA GLY A 629 29.81 -5.41 -19.78
C GLY A 629 30.49 -4.26 -20.52
N GLU A 630 29.87 -3.82 -21.64
CA GLU A 630 30.35 -2.72 -22.46
C GLU A 630 30.42 -1.39 -21.68
N ALA A 631 31.41 -0.57 -21.99
CA ALA A 631 31.65 0.73 -21.37
C ALA A 631 31.78 0.70 -19.83
N ALA A 632 32.34 -0.37 -19.26
CA ALA A 632 32.59 -0.50 -17.84
C ALA A 632 33.51 0.64 -17.31
N GLY A 633 33.02 1.40 -16.31
CA GLY A 633 33.64 2.65 -15.83
C GLY A 633 34.48 2.49 -14.55
N SER A 634 34.17 3.34 -13.54
CA SER A 634 34.94 3.46 -12.29
C SER A 634 35.02 2.17 -11.46
N LYS A 635 34.00 1.31 -11.50
CA LYS A 635 33.97 0.04 -10.77
C LYS A 635 35.00 -0.96 -11.34
N LEU A 636 35.20 -0.99 -12.66
CA LEU A 636 36.21 -1.84 -13.30
C LEU A 636 37.62 -1.41 -12.88
N ARG A 637 37.95 -0.11 -12.92
CA ARG A 637 39.22 0.43 -12.45
C ARG A 637 39.50 0.05 -10.98
N LYS A 638 38.46 0.20 -10.14
CA LYS A 638 38.56 -0.16 -8.72
C LYS A 638 38.76 -1.65 -8.49
N ALA A 639 38.19 -2.52 -9.33
CA ALA A 639 38.44 -3.95 -9.29
C ALA A 639 39.91 -4.29 -9.61
N GLN A 640 40.45 -3.67 -10.65
CA GLN A 640 41.88 -3.81 -11.03
C GLN A 640 42.82 -3.31 -9.95
N GLU A 641 42.54 -2.15 -9.32
CA GLU A 641 43.32 -1.63 -8.19
C GLU A 641 43.30 -2.55 -6.97
N LEU A 642 42.21 -3.20 -6.70
CA LEU A 642 42.05 -4.10 -5.55
C LEU A 642 42.41 -5.56 -5.86
N GLY A 643 42.80 -5.89 -7.11
CA GLY A 643 43.14 -7.25 -7.54
C GLY A 643 41.94 -8.20 -7.56
N VAL A 644 40.72 -7.67 -7.71
CA VAL A 644 39.49 -8.48 -7.79
C VAL A 644 39.35 -9.05 -9.19
N PRO A 645 39.14 -10.37 -9.37
CA PRO A 645 38.93 -11.00 -10.66
C PRO A 645 37.77 -10.35 -11.43
N VAL A 646 38.02 -10.03 -12.70
CA VAL A 646 37.03 -9.45 -13.62
C VAL A 646 36.64 -10.51 -14.61
N LEU A 647 35.35 -10.75 -14.75
CA LEU A 647 34.74 -11.68 -15.70
C LEU A 647 34.06 -10.90 -16.83
N THR A 648 34.17 -11.38 -18.03
CA THR A 648 33.28 -11.03 -19.15
C THR A 648 31.89 -11.68 -18.97
N GLU A 649 30.91 -11.26 -19.74
CA GLU A 649 29.59 -11.90 -19.72
C GLU A 649 29.65 -13.39 -20.14
N ASP A 650 30.56 -13.74 -21.07
CA ASP A 650 30.77 -15.12 -21.51
C ASP A 650 31.43 -15.99 -20.43
N GLU A 651 32.40 -15.44 -19.71
CA GLU A 651 33.03 -16.13 -18.56
C GLU A 651 32.05 -16.29 -17.40
N PHE A 652 31.18 -15.30 -17.17
CA PHE A 652 30.11 -15.42 -16.18
C PHE A 652 29.11 -16.51 -16.57
N LEU A 653 28.71 -16.57 -17.86
CA LEU A 653 27.86 -17.65 -18.36
C LEU A 653 28.52 -19.04 -18.27
N ALA A 654 29.82 -19.13 -18.52
CA ALA A 654 30.56 -20.36 -18.36
C ALA A 654 30.56 -20.83 -16.90
N LEU A 655 30.67 -19.91 -15.93
CA LEU A 655 30.53 -20.21 -14.50
C LEU A 655 29.10 -20.68 -14.14
N LEU A 656 28.08 -20.20 -14.83
CA LEU A 656 26.70 -20.64 -14.65
C LEU A 656 26.44 -22.02 -15.31
N GLY A 657 27.13 -22.36 -16.39
CA GLY A 657 26.91 -23.59 -17.15
C GLY A 657 27.88 -24.76 -16.83
N GLY A 658 28.92 -24.55 -16.04
CA GLY A 658 29.94 -25.55 -15.78
C GLY A 658 29.53 -26.58 -14.73
N LYS A 659 29.69 -27.88 -15.03
CA LYS A 659 29.84 -28.98 -14.03
C LYS A 659 31.02 -28.64 -13.14
N ALA A 660 30.86 -28.87 -11.84
CA ALA A 660 31.98 -28.80 -10.89
C ALA A 660 33.17 -29.62 -11.42
N GLU A 661 34.26 -28.91 -11.77
CA GLU A 661 35.55 -29.55 -11.88
C GLU A 661 36.20 -29.58 -10.51
N ASP A 662 36.63 -30.76 -10.14
CA ASP A 662 37.30 -31.10 -8.89
C ASP A 662 38.46 -30.18 -8.56
N ASP A 663 38.59 -29.87 -7.29
CA ASP A 663 39.72 -29.19 -6.66
C ASP A 663 41.02 -30.06 -6.87
N PRO A 664 42.06 -29.56 -7.52
CA PRO A 664 43.35 -30.26 -7.51
C PRO A 664 44.24 -29.70 -6.41
N GLU A 665 44.21 -30.33 -5.25
CA GLU A 665 45.41 -30.36 -4.42
C GLU A 665 46.44 -31.34 -5.02
N ASN A 666 47.67 -30.84 -5.18
CA ASN A 666 48.95 -31.56 -5.41
C ASN A 666 49.39 -31.87 -6.85
N GLY A 667 50.53 -31.32 -7.17
CA GLY A 667 51.47 -31.86 -8.15
C GLY A 667 52.36 -30.82 -8.82
N GLU A 668 53.55 -30.80 -8.31
CA GLU A 668 54.69 -30.01 -8.80
C GLU A 668 55.06 -30.18 -10.29
N SER A 669 55.70 -29.11 -10.73
CA SER A 669 56.83 -29.07 -11.68
C SER A 669 56.55 -28.98 -13.19
N GLY A 670 57.05 -27.92 -13.72
CA GLY A 670 57.96 -27.94 -14.86
C GLY A 670 57.37 -27.70 -16.25
N GLY A 671 57.78 -26.61 -16.84
CA GLY A 671 57.91 -26.64 -18.31
C GLY A 671 57.45 -25.40 -19.05
N GLN A 672 58.34 -24.57 -19.26
CA GLN A 672 58.54 -23.48 -20.24
C GLN A 672 57.87 -23.63 -21.62
N LEU A 673 57.63 -22.43 -22.20
CA LEU A 673 57.68 -22.08 -23.62
C LEU A 673 56.42 -22.22 -24.47
N GLY A 674 55.95 -21.14 -24.96
CA GLY A 674 56.01 -20.77 -26.37
C GLY A 674 55.07 -19.66 -26.77
N LEU A 675 55.64 -18.54 -27.11
CA LEU A 675 55.10 -17.46 -27.91
C LEU A 675 54.58 -17.92 -29.30
N PHE A 676 53.75 -17.05 -29.90
CA PHE A 676 53.36 -16.88 -31.33
C PHE A 676 51.96 -17.48 -31.63
N SER A 677 51.08 -16.74 -32.09
CA SER A 677 50.86 -15.70 -33.08
C SER A 677 49.39 -15.20 -32.99
#